data_4f3d69e01b20362281fffd6896e0f5c6
#
_entry.id   4f3d69e01b20362281fffd6896e0f5c6
#
_cell.length_a   1.000
_cell.length_b   1.000
_cell.length_c   1.000
_cell.angle_alpha   90.00
_cell.angle_beta   90.00
_cell.angle_gamma   90.00
#
_symmetry.space_group_name_H-M   'P 1'
#
loop_
_entity.id
_entity.type
_entity.pdbx_description
1 polymer ?
#
loop_
_entity_poly.entity_id
_entity_poly.type
_entity_poly.pdbx_seq_one_letter_code
_entity_poly.pdbx_strand_id
1 'polypeptide(L)'
;MKRLLQLALILSVWACAASGQGQEAGDAVITRVEPLSWWTGMKTPLQLLVGGEGIGEYDRVSVEGGCGVKVKAVHKADSPNYLFVDVEVGKNAKPGTYTLVFGNGEAVVRYPYTIERRNRDYTRRESFTTKDLIYLIVPDRFANGDPSNDSTPDTVEKAQRESSMGRHGGDLQGIIDHLNYIADLGATALWSTPLLGDDAPRGSYHGYACSDYYHIDPRYGSNELYREMVEKAHEKGIKVILDVVTNHSSTSHWWMKDMPFKDWVHVKDPYVNTNHTFSLGMDPNAARSDIEIMEEGWFVRGMPDMNLDNPFMLKYFRQWAIWWIEYSGLDGFRVDTYFYNEKVPMSHWCKAVTDEYPGFNIVGECWNTNPDMIAYWQAGNPNHDGFDSHLPSIMDFPLQGAISAALSAPIPGQESPQPQGRGRRGADIGAVYNALSHDFIYHDLSHMLIFLSNHDIARIGDTFGHKPENMKIALTLLATLRGIPQLFYGDEMMFVTGNPRRDDGRLRMDFPGGWEGDSVNLFTPEGRAAASGEWAHAEELHDYARTLFQWRKGATALHGGKTLHFLPENNTYGYFRYDTKQVIFVFINNSDNAVNVPWTRFGEMSDKLGEGRNVLTGEKVTVDDNTPVPCKTAFVVEWDI
;
A
#
# COMPACT_ATOMS: atom_id res chain seq x y z
N MET A 1 56.79 5.43 -19.47
CA MET A 1 56.94 4.28 -18.58
C MET A 1 56.90 4.76 -17.13
N LYS A 2 55.87 4.55 -16.38
CA LYS A 2 55.50 4.85 -14.98
C LYS A 2 54.15 5.56 -14.93
N ARG A 3 53.07 4.80 -15.17
CA ARG A 3 51.68 5.03 -14.76
C ARG A 3 50.81 3.88 -15.28
N LEU A 4 51.13 2.66 -14.86
CA LEU A 4 50.35 1.46 -15.13
C LEU A 4 50.72 0.45 -14.04
N LEU A 5 50.32 0.74 -12.79
CA LEU A 5 50.42 -0.21 -11.66
C LEU A 5 49.74 0.43 -10.45
N GLN A 6 48.45 0.65 -10.52
CA GLN A 6 47.60 0.94 -9.32
C GLN A 6 46.11 0.76 -9.69
N LEU A 7 45.76 -0.32 -10.37
CA LEU A 7 44.37 -0.75 -10.56
C LEU A 7 44.31 -2.28 -10.61
N ALA A 8 44.76 -2.92 -9.56
CA ALA A 8 44.65 -4.37 -9.40
C ALA A 8 44.82 -4.72 -7.94
N LEU A 9 43.93 -4.20 -7.05
CA LEU A 9 43.82 -4.68 -5.66
C LEU A 9 42.55 -4.13 -4.99
N ILE A 10 41.40 -4.25 -5.59
CA ILE A 10 40.07 -4.18 -4.93
C ILE A 10 39.11 -5.07 -5.75
N LEU A 11 39.42 -6.35 -5.84
CA LEU A 11 38.52 -7.37 -6.40
C LEU A 11 38.95 -8.73 -5.84
N SER A 12 38.84 -8.86 -4.55
CA SER A 12 38.90 -10.17 -3.89
C SER A 12 38.58 -10.01 -2.40
N VAL A 13 37.32 -9.88 -2.05
CA VAL A 13 36.73 -10.35 -0.78
C VAL A 13 35.20 -10.17 -0.91
N TRP A 14 34.54 -11.03 -1.59
CA TRP A 14 33.12 -11.37 -1.41
C TRP A 14 32.82 -12.62 -2.24
N ALA A 15 33.53 -13.67 -1.88
CA ALA A 15 33.15 -15.04 -2.19
C ALA A 15 33.49 -15.86 -0.94
N CYS A 16 32.78 -15.62 0.14
CA CYS A 16 32.54 -16.61 1.17
C CYS A 16 31.18 -17.24 0.88
N ALA A 17 31.12 -17.88 -0.25
CA ALA A 17 30.29 -19.05 -0.40
C ALA A 17 30.57 -19.99 0.77
N ALA A 18 29.52 -20.54 1.33
CA ALA A 18 29.57 -21.67 2.23
C ALA A 18 30.56 -22.70 1.71
N SER A 19 31.79 -22.65 2.22
CA SER A 19 32.69 -23.78 2.16
C SER A 19 32.09 -24.81 3.11
N GLY A 20 31.42 -25.81 2.55
CA GLY A 20 30.98 -26.97 3.24
C GLY A 20 32.18 -27.58 3.98
N GLN A 21 32.25 -27.35 5.28
CA GLN A 21 32.97 -28.28 6.15
C GLN A 21 32.15 -29.56 6.14
N GLY A 22 32.80 -30.66 5.81
CA GLY A 22 32.19 -31.98 5.70
C GLY A 22 31.32 -32.28 6.92
N GLN A 23 30.04 -32.40 6.68
CA GLN A 23 29.04 -32.79 7.65
C GLN A 23 29.06 -34.30 7.76
N GLU A 24 29.30 -34.83 8.96
CA GLU A 24 29.08 -36.25 9.23
C GLU A 24 27.59 -36.58 9.11
N ALA A 25 27.27 -37.71 8.52
CA ALA A 25 25.89 -38.14 8.29
C ALA A 25 25.16 -38.30 9.64
N GLY A 26 24.24 -37.36 9.93
CA GLY A 26 23.39 -37.38 11.12
C GLY A 26 23.19 -36.04 11.83
N ASP A 27 23.87 -34.96 11.43
CA ASP A 27 23.70 -33.63 12.05
C ASP A 27 22.55 -32.86 11.40
N ALA A 28 21.71 -32.24 12.24
CA ALA A 28 20.66 -31.36 11.76
C ALA A 28 21.25 -30.17 10.98
N VAL A 29 20.60 -29.79 9.87
CA VAL A 29 20.99 -28.65 9.05
C VAL A 29 20.00 -27.54 9.28
N ILE A 30 20.47 -26.40 9.79
CA ILE A 30 19.62 -25.19 9.85
C ILE A 30 19.57 -24.59 8.45
N THR A 31 18.38 -24.56 7.88
CA THR A 31 18.12 -24.01 6.54
C THR A 31 17.55 -22.60 6.59
N ARG A 32 16.91 -22.21 7.72
CA ARG A 32 16.22 -20.94 7.87
C ARG A 32 16.20 -20.48 9.32
N VAL A 33 16.44 -19.18 9.53
CA VAL A 33 16.22 -18.49 10.82
C VAL A 33 15.54 -17.17 10.53
N GLU A 34 14.37 -16.95 11.12
CA GLU A 34 13.58 -15.73 10.94
C GLU A 34 13.14 -15.14 12.29
N PRO A 35 13.20 -13.80 12.45
CA PRO A 35 13.73 -12.77 11.54
C PRO A 35 15.18 -13.00 11.13
N LEU A 36 15.59 -12.48 9.95
CA LEU A 36 16.95 -12.67 9.40
C LEU A 36 18.04 -11.98 10.25
N SER A 37 17.68 -10.91 10.94
CA SER A 37 18.51 -10.14 11.88
C SER A 37 17.60 -9.45 12.90
N TRP A 38 18.21 -8.82 13.92
CA TRP A 38 17.47 -8.00 14.88
C TRP A 38 18.31 -6.81 15.35
N TRP A 39 17.74 -5.91 16.16
CA TRP A 39 18.42 -4.70 16.58
C TRP A 39 18.53 -4.55 18.09
N THR A 40 19.55 -3.84 18.53
CA THR A 40 19.68 -3.42 19.93
C THR A 40 18.64 -2.36 20.28
N GLY A 41 18.08 -2.42 21.49
CA GLY A 41 17.19 -1.38 22.01
C GLY A 41 15.75 -1.43 21.50
N MET A 42 15.33 -2.55 20.91
CA MET A 42 13.94 -2.80 20.56
C MET A 42 13.08 -2.98 21.82
N LYS A 43 11.83 -2.51 21.77
CA LYS A 43 10.82 -2.79 22.80
C LYS A 43 10.21 -4.18 22.58
N THR A 44 10.05 -4.57 21.32
CA THR A 44 9.46 -5.82 20.90
C THR A 44 10.39 -6.98 21.21
N PRO A 45 9.93 -8.01 21.95
CA PRO A 45 10.71 -9.21 22.24
C PRO A 45 11.03 -10.00 20.97
N LEU A 46 12.25 -10.56 20.90
CA LEU A 46 12.68 -11.41 19.79
C LEU A 46 12.32 -12.88 20.04
N GLN A 47 11.71 -13.52 19.06
CA GLN A 47 11.54 -14.97 18.96
C GLN A 47 11.97 -15.41 17.57
N LEU A 48 12.92 -16.31 17.51
CA LEU A 48 13.41 -16.89 16.25
C LEU A 48 12.55 -18.10 15.87
N LEU A 49 12.03 -18.13 14.66
CA LEU A 49 11.62 -19.34 13.99
C LEU A 49 12.90 -19.95 13.39
N VAL A 50 13.25 -21.16 13.80
CA VAL A 50 14.40 -21.91 13.30
C VAL A 50 13.89 -23.14 12.56
N GLY A 51 14.20 -23.24 11.28
CA GLY A 51 13.81 -24.35 10.41
C GLY A 51 15.02 -25.15 9.95
N GLY A 52 14.88 -26.47 9.90
CA GLY A 52 15.90 -27.37 9.43
C GLY A 52 15.56 -28.82 9.73
N GLU A 53 16.05 -29.77 8.93
CA GLU A 53 15.73 -31.18 9.12
C GLU A 53 16.19 -31.66 10.50
N GLY A 54 15.23 -32.16 11.31
CA GLY A 54 15.45 -32.68 12.64
C GLY A 54 15.92 -31.68 13.70
N ILE A 55 15.85 -30.36 13.44
CA ILE A 55 16.32 -29.32 14.38
C ILE A 55 15.57 -29.34 15.72
N GLY A 56 14.31 -29.81 15.73
CA GLY A 56 13.50 -29.97 16.93
C GLY A 56 14.10 -30.88 18.01
N GLU A 57 15.05 -31.72 17.67
CA GLU A 57 15.78 -32.56 18.61
C GLU A 57 16.94 -31.82 19.31
N TYR A 58 17.34 -30.62 18.81
CA TYR A 58 18.45 -29.80 19.32
C TYR A 58 17.91 -28.70 20.26
N ASP A 59 17.22 -29.09 21.30
CA ASP A 59 16.44 -28.20 22.18
C ASP A 59 17.26 -27.49 23.29
N ARG A 60 18.56 -27.79 23.40
CA ARG A 60 19.48 -27.05 24.26
C ARG A 60 20.11 -25.91 23.47
N VAL A 61 19.52 -24.73 23.57
CA VAL A 61 19.98 -23.56 22.81
C VAL A 61 20.67 -22.56 23.72
N SER A 62 21.83 -22.07 23.27
CA SER A 62 22.62 -21.06 23.97
C SER A 62 23.25 -20.06 22.99
N VAL A 63 23.87 -19.00 23.52
CA VAL A 63 24.59 -17.99 22.74
C VAL A 63 26.06 -17.99 23.16
N GLU A 64 26.97 -18.21 22.21
CA GLU A 64 28.43 -18.08 22.46
C GLU A 64 28.85 -16.61 22.34
N GLY A 65 29.76 -16.17 23.21
CA GLY A 65 30.36 -14.81 23.17
C GLY A 65 29.42 -13.70 23.55
N GLY A 66 28.22 -14.02 24.04
CA GLY A 66 27.11 -13.09 24.18
C GLY A 66 27.08 -12.28 25.47
N CYS A 67 27.82 -11.18 25.55
CA CYS A 67 27.49 -10.17 26.58
C CYS A 67 26.21 -9.43 26.19
N GLY A 68 25.10 -9.72 26.90
CA GLY A 68 23.82 -9.01 26.72
C GLY A 68 22.82 -9.68 25.78
N VAL A 69 23.15 -10.79 25.11
CA VAL A 69 22.20 -11.61 24.34
C VAL A 69 22.07 -12.97 24.99
N LYS A 70 20.83 -13.43 25.26
CA LYS A 70 20.55 -14.67 25.99
C LYS A 70 19.34 -15.38 25.45
N VAL A 71 19.38 -16.70 25.39
CA VAL A 71 18.20 -17.53 25.19
C VAL A 71 17.37 -17.53 26.48
N LYS A 72 16.08 -17.28 26.37
CA LYS A 72 15.11 -17.28 27.50
C LYS A 72 14.30 -18.55 27.55
N ALA A 73 13.85 -19.00 26.40
CA ALA A 73 13.05 -20.21 26.27
C ALA A 73 13.26 -20.84 24.89
N VAL A 74 13.03 -22.13 24.82
CA VAL A 74 12.99 -22.91 23.59
C VAL A 74 11.68 -23.66 23.55
N HIS A 75 10.95 -23.54 22.44
CA HIS A 75 9.66 -24.15 22.24
C HIS A 75 9.75 -25.11 21.05
N LYS A 76 9.39 -26.38 21.28
CA LYS A 76 9.25 -27.36 20.21
C LYS A 76 7.96 -27.11 19.45
N ALA A 77 8.02 -27.25 18.15
CA ALA A 77 6.86 -27.28 17.28
C ALA A 77 6.25 -28.69 17.19
N ASP A 78 5.10 -28.84 16.53
CA ASP A 78 4.54 -30.15 16.22
C ASP A 78 5.40 -30.90 15.20
N SER A 79 5.95 -30.18 14.22
CA SER A 79 6.92 -30.73 13.29
C SER A 79 8.31 -30.80 13.95
N PRO A 80 9.04 -31.93 13.81
CA PRO A 80 10.41 -32.06 14.32
C PRO A 80 11.42 -31.16 13.59
N ASN A 81 11.02 -30.48 12.53
CA ASN A 81 11.88 -29.65 11.70
C ASN A 81 11.85 -28.17 12.12
N TYR A 82 11.22 -27.84 13.26
CA TYR A 82 11.15 -26.47 13.75
C TYR A 82 11.41 -26.33 15.25
N LEU A 83 12.04 -25.21 15.59
CA LEU A 83 12.12 -24.68 16.95
C LEU A 83 11.72 -23.21 16.96
N PHE A 84 11.10 -22.75 18.05
CA PHE A 84 10.94 -21.34 18.34
C PHE A 84 11.80 -20.98 19.55
N VAL A 85 12.66 -19.97 19.39
CA VAL A 85 13.65 -19.59 20.40
C VAL A 85 13.43 -18.15 20.84
N ASP A 86 12.99 -17.96 22.09
CA ASP A 86 12.88 -16.64 22.69
C ASP A 86 14.27 -16.13 23.06
N VAL A 87 14.65 -14.97 22.51
CA VAL A 87 15.97 -14.34 22.70
C VAL A 87 15.80 -12.98 23.37
N GLU A 88 16.46 -12.78 24.48
CA GLU A 88 16.59 -11.48 25.12
C GLU A 88 17.79 -10.73 24.55
N VAL A 89 17.55 -9.59 23.92
CA VAL A 89 18.55 -8.61 23.53
C VAL A 89 18.58 -7.52 24.60
N GLY A 90 19.45 -7.66 25.58
CA GLY A 90 19.52 -6.78 26.75
C GLY A 90 20.04 -5.38 26.42
N LYS A 91 19.82 -4.44 27.32
CA LYS A 91 20.24 -3.02 27.17
C LYS A 91 21.74 -2.84 26.93
N ASN A 92 22.56 -3.80 27.35
CA ASN A 92 24.03 -3.78 27.21
C ASN A 92 24.51 -4.60 25.99
N ALA A 93 23.61 -5.19 25.21
CA ALA A 93 23.96 -5.90 23.99
C ALA A 93 24.65 -4.94 23.01
N LYS A 94 25.71 -5.40 22.38
CA LYS A 94 26.42 -4.65 21.35
C LYS A 94 26.02 -5.15 19.97
N PRO A 95 25.98 -4.29 18.95
CA PRO A 95 25.86 -4.75 17.58
C PRO A 95 27.01 -5.70 17.22
N GLY A 96 26.70 -6.76 16.46
CA GLY A 96 27.65 -7.77 16.03
C GLY A 96 27.00 -9.11 15.74
N THR A 97 27.78 -10.06 15.25
CA THR A 97 27.34 -11.44 15.01
C THR A 97 27.53 -12.27 16.27
N TYR A 98 26.47 -12.94 16.69
CA TYR A 98 26.42 -13.86 17.81
C TYR A 98 26.26 -15.28 17.28
N THR A 99 26.91 -16.26 17.91
CA THR A 99 26.74 -17.65 17.51
C THR A 99 25.66 -18.32 18.37
N LEU A 100 24.55 -18.68 17.74
CA LEU A 100 23.54 -19.55 18.34
C LEU A 100 24.05 -20.98 18.29
N VAL A 101 24.00 -21.67 19.41
CA VAL A 101 24.48 -23.06 19.58
C VAL A 101 23.30 -23.91 19.95
N PHE A 102 22.97 -24.86 19.09
CA PHE A 102 21.91 -25.85 19.28
C PHE A 102 22.53 -27.19 19.60
N GLY A 103 22.14 -27.79 20.70
CA GLY A 103 22.72 -29.03 21.20
C GLY A 103 21.72 -30.17 21.35
N ASN A 104 22.13 -31.38 20.96
CA ASN A 104 21.41 -32.63 21.20
C ASN A 104 22.41 -33.69 21.73
N GLY A 105 22.50 -33.85 23.04
CA GLY A 105 23.51 -34.71 23.63
C GLY A 105 24.94 -34.25 23.34
N GLU A 106 25.70 -35.00 22.56
CA GLU A 106 27.04 -34.64 22.10
C GLU A 106 27.06 -33.87 20.78
N ALA A 107 25.98 -33.94 19.99
CA ALA A 107 25.86 -33.24 18.71
C ALA A 107 25.56 -31.75 18.91
N VAL A 108 26.20 -30.89 18.13
CA VAL A 108 26.08 -29.42 18.22
C VAL A 108 26.03 -28.80 16.83
N VAL A 109 25.01 -27.99 16.60
CA VAL A 109 24.89 -27.15 15.38
C VAL A 109 25.09 -25.67 15.75
N ARG A 110 25.82 -24.92 14.94
CA ARG A 110 26.11 -23.51 15.16
C ARG A 110 25.55 -22.67 14.03
N TYR A 111 24.91 -21.56 14.39
CA TYR A 111 24.35 -20.61 13.42
C TYR A 111 24.75 -19.17 13.79
N PRO A 112 25.35 -18.40 12.86
CA PRO A 112 25.67 -17.00 13.09
C PRO A 112 24.40 -16.16 12.96
N TYR A 113 24.09 -15.37 13.99
CA TYR A 113 22.93 -14.47 14.00
C TYR A 113 23.36 -13.02 14.27
N THR A 114 22.89 -12.09 13.44
CA THR A 114 23.32 -10.69 13.52
C THR A 114 22.36 -9.86 14.36
N ILE A 115 22.92 -9.14 15.33
CA ILE A 115 22.24 -8.05 16.04
C ILE A 115 22.83 -6.74 15.56
N GLU A 116 22.01 -5.90 14.98
CA GLU A 116 22.42 -4.62 14.39
C GLU A 116 22.27 -3.45 15.36
N ARG A 117 22.82 -2.32 15.00
CA ARG A 117 22.58 -1.06 15.69
C ARG A 117 21.27 -0.46 15.18
N ARG A 118 20.31 -0.24 16.07
CA ARG A 118 19.08 0.45 15.73
C ARG A 118 19.35 1.89 15.27
N ASN A 119 18.79 2.28 14.16
CA ASN A 119 18.75 3.66 13.73
C ASN A 119 17.62 4.39 14.49
N ARG A 120 17.99 5.20 15.49
CA ARG A 120 17.00 5.91 16.33
C ARG A 120 16.15 6.93 15.56
N ASP A 121 16.60 7.34 14.38
CA ASP A 121 15.85 8.32 13.58
C ASP A 121 14.58 7.73 13.01
N TYR A 122 14.51 6.40 12.80
CA TYR A 122 13.29 5.73 12.36
C TYR A 122 12.12 5.93 13.31
N THR A 123 12.36 6.03 14.62
CA THR A 123 11.31 6.27 15.61
C THR A 123 10.76 7.69 15.62
N ARG A 124 11.37 8.61 14.87
CA ARG A 124 11.03 10.04 14.78
C ARG A 124 10.52 10.44 13.41
N ARG A 125 10.49 9.53 12.43
CA ARG A 125 9.98 9.85 11.11
C ARG A 125 8.49 10.13 11.15
N GLU A 126 8.09 11.16 10.43
CA GLU A 126 6.69 11.41 10.14
C GLU A 126 6.26 10.42 9.05
N SER A 127 5.32 9.54 9.36
CA SER A 127 4.70 8.65 8.39
C SER A 127 3.87 9.43 7.37
N PHE A 128 3.20 8.76 6.44
CA PHE A 128 2.34 9.42 5.48
C PHE A 128 1.08 10.01 6.16
N THR A 129 0.67 11.20 5.73
CA THR A 129 -0.39 12.00 6.34
C THR A 129 -1.19 12.74 5.26
N THR A 130 -2.13 13.59 5.66
CA THR A 130 -2.86 14.49 4.74
C THR A 130 -1.98 15.45 3.95
N LYS A 131 -0.72 15.62 4.31
CA LYS A 131 0.24 16.42 3.52
C LYS A 131 0.69 15.71 2.26
N ASP A 132 0.56 14.39 2.25
CA ASP A 132 1.10 13.55 1.20
C ASP A 132 0.08 13.32 0.07
N LEU A 133 0.60 13.05 -1.10
CA LEU A 133 -0.08 12.38 -2.21
C LEU A 133 0.58 11.03 -2.38
N ILE A 134 -0.19 9.96 -2.20
CA ILE A 134 0.27 8.59 -2.44
C ILE A 134 0.12 8.27 -3.93
N TYR A 135 1.19 7.80 -4.56
CA TYR A 135 1.17 7.25 -5.91
C TYR A 135 1.22 5.73 -5.83
N LEU A 136 0.12 5.06 -6.21
CA LEU A 136 0.00 3.60 -6.22
C LEU A 136 0.46 3.05 -7.55
N ILE A 137 1.39 2.10 -7.53
CA ILE A 137 1.88 1.39 -8.72
C ILE A 137 1.73 -0.13 -8.58
N VAL A 138 1.68 -0.81 -9.73
CA VAL A 138 1.90 -2.26 -9.84
C VAL A 138 3.31 -2.46 -10.38
N PRO A 139 4.30 -2.89 -9.58
CA PRO A 139 5.71 -2.93 -9.97
C PRO A 139 5.96 -3.66 -11.28
N ASP A 140 5.40 -4.84 -11.44
CA ASP A 140 5.49 -5.67 -12.66
C ASP A 140 5.02 -4.95 -13.94
N ARG A 141 4.21 -3.87 -13.80
CA ARG A 141 3.55 -3.16 -14.90
C ARG A 141 4.03 -1.70 -15.04
N PHE A 142 4.91 -1.26 -14.16
CA PHE A 142 5.34 0.14 -14.13
C PHE A 142 6.55 0.38 -15.06
N ALA A 143 7.66 -0.29 -14.82
CA ALA A 143 8.84 -0.19 -15.68
C ALA A 143 9.81 -1.35 -15.43
N ASN A 144 10.45 -1.84 -16.48
CA ASN A 144 11.49 -2.86 -16.46
C ASN A 144 12.87 -2.18 -16.51
N GLY A 145 13.59 -2.17 -15.41
CA GLY A 145 14.92 -1.58 -15.30
C GLY A 145 16.05 -2.61 -15.43
N ASP A 146 15.77 -3.89 -15.15
CA ASP A 146 16.73 -4.99 -15.26
C ASP A 146 16.09 -6.23 -15.93
N PRO A 147 16.10 -6.29 -17.28
CA PRO A 147 15.55 -7.44 -18.00
C PRO A 147 16.17 -8.79 -17.65
N SER A 148 17.31 -8.82 -16.93
CA SER A 148 17.97 -10.06 -16.56
C SER A 148 17.24 -10.81 -15.43
N ASN A 149 16.37 -10.12 -14.67
CA ASN A 149 15.61 -10.68 -13.57
C ASN A 149 14.17 -11.10 -13.94
N ASP A 150 13.65 -10.76 -15.13
CA ASP A 150 12.28 -11.06 -15.59
C ASP A 150 11.86 -12.52 -15.35
N SER A 151 12.83 -13.43 -15.44
CA SER A 151 12.63 -14.87 -15.27
C SER A 151 13.83 -15.51 -14.58
N THR A 152 13.66 -15.97 -13.35
CA THR A 152 14.75 -16.62 -12.61
C THR A 152 14.62 -18.15 -12.64
N PRO A 153 15.70 -18.93 -12.53
CA PRO A 153 15.63 -20.40 -12.54
C PRO A 153 14.71 -20.97 -11.46
N ASP A 154 14.70 -20.36 -10.28
CA ASP A 154 14.09 -20.87 -9.07
C ASP A 154 12.60 -20.49 -8.93
N THR A 155 12.03 -19.69 -9.83
CA THR A 155 10.61 -19.33 -9.81
C THR A 155 9.81 -20.08 -10.87
N VAL A 156 8.56 -20.42 -10.56
CA VAL A 156 7.70 -21.23 -11.43
C VAL A 156 7.21 -20.41 -12.62
N GLU A 157 6.55 -19.28 -12.39
CA GLU A 157 6.03 -18.42 -13.45
C GLU A 157 7.15 -17.58 -14.05
N LYS A 158 7.23 -17.59 -15.39
CA LYS A 158 8.20 -16.82 -16.17
C LYS A 158 7.50 -15.62 -16.83
N ALA A 159 8.29 -14.66 -17.28
CA ALA A 159 7.75 -13.49 -17.97
C ALA A 159 6.99 -13.86 -19.26
N GLN A 160 5.81 -13.26 -19.46
CA GLN A 160 4.91 -13.43 -20.59
C GLN A 160 4.16 -12.12 -20.84
N ARG A 161 4.85 -11.09 -21.33
CA ARG A 161 4.31 -9.73 -21.48
C ARG A 161 3.05 -9.65 -22.36
N GLU A 162 2.87 -10.58 -23.31
CA GLU A 162 1.67 -10.63 -24.16
C GLU A 162 0.41 -11.12 -23.43
N SER A 163 0.57 -11.73 -22.26
CA SER A 163 -0.54 -12.24 -21.45
C SER A 163 -0.91 -11.22 -20.39
N SER A 164 -2.10 -10.61 -20.45
CA SER A 164 -2.56 -9.66 -19.44
C SER A 164 -2.49 -10.17 -18.00
N MET A 165 -2.57 -11.49 -17.80
CA MET A 165 -2.45 -12.14 -16.49
C MET A 165 -1.05 -12.70 -16.21
N GLY A 166 -0.11 -12.59 -17.14
CA GLY A 166 1.28 -13.02 -16.96
C GLY A 166 2.14 -11.96 -16.28
N ARG A 167 3.38 -12.31 -15.97
CA ARG A 167 4.40 -11.33 -15.53
C ARG A 167 4.95 -10.58 -16.74
N HIS A 168 5.16 -9.27 -16.58
CA HIS A 168 5.65 -8.40 -17.64
C HIS A 168 7.10 -7.94 -17.42
N GLY A 169 7.65 -8.15 -16.21
CA GLY A 169 9.07 -7.90 -15.92
C GLY A 169 9.38 -6.52 -15.37
N GLY A 170 8.38 -5.70 -15.00
CA GLY A 170 8.65 -4.49 -14.24
C GLY A 170 9.24 -4.81 -12.86
N ASP A 171 10.16 -3.96 -12.35
CA ASP A 171 11.00 -4.27 -11.21
C ASP A 171 11.39 -3.04 -10.35
N LEU A 172 12.15 -3.27 -9.28
CA LEU A 172 12.65 -2.22 -8.39
C LEU A 172 13.60 -1.24 -9.09
N GLN A 173 14.41 -1.70 -10.03
CA GLN A 173 15.29 -0.82 -10.78
C GLN A 173 14.49 0.13 -11.67
N GLY A 174 13.44 -0.38 -12.33
CA GLY A 174 12.52 0.45 -13.10
C GLY A 174 11.80 1.50 -12.26
N ILE A 175 11.43 1.16 -11.01
CA ILE A 175 10.89 2.15 -10.06
C ILE A 175 11.94 3.23 -9.75
N ILE A 176 13.18 2.82 -9.43
CA ILE A 176 14.28 3.74 -9.11
C ILE A 176 14.51 4.72 -10.27
N ASP A 177 14.54 4.23 -11.50
CA ASP A 177 14.82 5.03 -12.69
C ASP A 177 13.74 6.09 -12.95
N HIS A 178 12.51 5.86 -12.46
CA HIS A 178 11.36 6.74 -12.66
C HIS A 178 10.92 7.54 -11.41
N LEU A 179 11.69 7.55 -10.31
CA LEU A 179 11.39 8.36 -9.12
C LEU A 179 11.31 9.86 -9.43
N ASN A 180 12.03 10.35 -10.44
CA ASN A 180 11.93 11.75 -10.86
C ASN A 180 10.56 12.08 -11.46
N TYR A 181 9.98 11.17 -12.25
CA TYR A 181 8.64 11.32 -12.78
C TYR A 181 7.60 11.42 -11.66
N ILE A 182 7.69 10.50 -10.68
CA ILE A 182 6.79 10.46 -9.51
C ILE A 182 6.88 11.76 -8.70
N ALA A 183 8.09 12.24 -8.44
CA ALA A 183 8.32 13.50 -7.71
C ALA A 183 7.82 14.73 -8.48
N ASP A 184 8.02 14.77 -9.81
CA ASP A 184 7.59 15.86 -10.68
C ASP A 184 6.07 15.94 -10.79
N LEU A 185 5.37 14.82 -10.81
CA LEU A 185 3.90 14.79 -10.74
C LEU A 185 3.36 15.43 -9.46
N GLY A 186 4.14 15.47 -8.39
CA GLY A 186 3.74 16.03 -7.10
C GLY A 186 3.50 14.99 -6.01
N ALA A 187 3.71 13.71 -6.30
CA ALA A 187 3.62 12.66 -5.31
C ALA A 187 4.73 12.77 -4.25
N THR A 188 4.37 12.48 -3.00
CA THR A 188 5.26 12.54 -1.83
C THR A 188 5.25 11.22 -1.05
N ALA A 189 4.48 10.23 -1.51
CA ALA A 189 4.53 8.86 -1.03
C ALA A 189 4.31 7.89 -2.19
N LEU A 190 5.02 6.77 -2.16
CA LEU A 190 4.92 5.67 -3.12
C LEU A 190 4.34 4.45 -2.39
N TRP A 191 3.29 3.89 -2.91
CA TRP A 191 2.75 2.58 -2.53
C TRP A 191 2.82 1.66 -3.75
N SER A 192 3.54 0.56 -3.63
CA SER A 192 3.53 -0.53 -4.60
C SER A 192 2.67 -1.69 -4.11
N THR A 193 2.01 -2.42 -5.04
CA THR A 193 1.47 -3.74 -4.70
C THR A 193 2.59 -4.64 -4.16
N PRO A 194 2.29 -5.77 -3.48
CA PRO A 194 3.30 -6.53 -2.74
C PRO A 194 4.52 -6.91 -3.57
N LEU A 195 5.70 -6.78 -2.96
CA LEU A 195 7.01 -7.06 -3.56
C LEU A 195 7.65 -8.34 -3.03
N LEU A 196 7.06 -8.95 -1.99
CA LEU A 196 7.58 -10.15 -1.37
C LEU A 196 7.42 -11.36 -2.29
N GLY A 197 8.20 -12.40 -2.04
CA GLY A 197 8.22 -13.61 -2.86
C GLY A 197 6.81 -14.16 -3.12
N ASP A 198 6.44 -14.32 -4.38
CA ASP A 198 5.18 -14.94 -4.82
C ASP A 198 5.49 -15.99 -5.89
N ASP A 199 5.61 -17.24 -5.48
CA ASP A 199 5.89 -18.35 -6.38
C ASP A 199 4.62 -19.12 -6.79
N ALA A 200 3.48 -18.41 -6.90
CA ALA A 200 2.28 -18.97 -7.49
C ALA A 200 2.54 -19.34 -8.97
N PRO A 201 1.98 -20.47 -9.47
CA PRO A 201 2.26 -20.93 -10.81
C PRO A 201 1.61 -20.08 -11.92
N ARG A 202 0.74 -19.15 -11.55
CA ARG A 202 0.05 -18.20 -12.46
C ARG A 202 -0.35 -16.95 -11.71
N GLY A 203 -0.20 -15.80 -12.37
CA GLY A 203 -0.63 -14.52 -11.84
C GLY A 203 0.23 -13.99 -10.70
N SER A 204 1.42 -14.53 -10.50
CA SER A 204 2.32 -14.11 -9.42
C SER A 204 2.77 -12.64 -9.51
N TYR A 205 2.49 -11.98 -10.64
CA TYR A 205 2.78 -10.57 -10.83
C TYR A 205 2.06 -9.64 -9.84
N HIS A 206 0.94 -10.09 -9.27
CA HIS A 206 0.17 -9.26 -8.33
C HIS A 206 0.78 -9.23 -6.92
N GLY A 207 1.57 -10.26 -6.53
CA GLY A 207 2.30 -10.32 -5.27
C GLY A 207 1.46 -10.70 -4.03
N TYR A 208 0.14 -10.89 -4.16
CA TYR A 208 -0.74 -11.14 -3.01
C TYR A 208 -0.72 -12.60 -2.51
N ALA A 209 -0.16 -13.54 -3.27
CA ALA A 209 0.02 -14.93 -2.82
C ALA A 209 1.44 -15.14 -2.30
N CYS A 210 1.74 -14.55 -1.13
CA CYS A 210 3.08 -14.53 -0.55
C CYS A 210 3.60 -15.95 -0.26
N SER A 211 4.79 -16.27 -0.76
CA SER A 211 5.51 -17.52 -0.54
C SER A 211 6.79 -17.38 0.30
N ASP A 212 7.25 -16.16 0.55
CA ASP A 212 8.37 -15.84 1.45
C ASP A 212 8.20 -14.43 2.03
N TYR A 213 8.06 -14.32 3.35
CA TYR A 213 7.78 -13.07 4.04
C TYR A 213 9.01 -12.19 4.29
N TYR A 214 10.24 -12.75 4.21
CA TYR A 214 11.47 -12.01 4.53
C TYR A 214 12.33 -11.68 3.31
N HIS A 215 11.91 -12.09 2.12
CA HIS A 215 12.65 -11.82 0.89
C HIS A 215 11.78 -11.16 -0.18
N ILE A 216 12.34 -10.14 -0.82
CA ILE A 216 11.80 -9.59 -2.05
C ILE A 216 11.80 -10.67 -3.12
N ASP A 217 10.76 -10.71 -3.94
CA ASP A 217 10.69 -11.62 -5.10
C ASP A 217 11.91 -11.38 -6.01
N PRO A 218 12.68 -12.42 -6.34
CA PRO A 218 13.89 -12.26 -7.13
C PRO A 218 13.65 -11.67 -8.53
N ARG A 219 12.42 -11.71 -9.01
CA ARG A 219 12.01 -11.07 -10.28
C ARG A 219 11.76 -9.57 -10.12
N TYR A 220 11.72 -9.06 -8.91
CA TYR A 220 11.73 -7.62 -8.61
C TYR A 220 13.12 -7.13 -8.18
N GLY A 221 14.01 -8.02 -7.74
CA GLY A 221 15.34 -7.67 -7.28
C GLY A 221 15.73 -8.35 -5.97
N SER A 222 16.25 -7.59 -5.01
CA SER A 222 16.70 -8.10 -3.70
C SER A 222 16.27 -7.20 -2.55
N ASN A 223 16.44 -7.71 -1.31
CA ASN A 223 16.22 -6.91 -0.11
C ASN A 223 17.10 -5.66 -0.08
N GLU A 224 18.35 -5.77 -0.53
CA GLU A 224 19.30 -4.65 -0.62
C GLU A 224 18.84 -3.61 -1.62
N LEU A 225 18.37 -4.03 -2.80
CA LEU A 225 17.83 -3.13 -3.82
C LEU A 225 16.56 -2.43 -3.35
N TYR A 226 15.69 -3.14 -2.60
CA TYR A 226 14.51 -2.53 -1.98
C TYR A 226 14.90 -1.42 -0.98
N ARG A 227 15.89 -1.68 -0.11
CA ARG A 227 16.41 -0.66 0.80
C ARG A 227 17.01 0.52 0.05
N GLU A 228 17.77 0.28 -1.02
CA GLU A 228 18.30 1.33 -1.89
C GLU A 228 17.17 2.15 -2.53
N MET A 229 16.11 1.50 -3.01
CA MET A 229 14.93 2.18 -3.56
C MET A 229 14.29 3.09 -2.52
N VAL A 230 14.12 2.64 -1.28
CA VAL A 230 13.60 3.46 -0.17
C VAL A 230 14.51 4.67 0.09
N GLU A 231 15.82 4.48 0.17
CA GLU A 231 16.79 5.56 0.36
C GLU A 231 16.71 6.60 -0.77
N LYS A 232 16.69 6.16 -2.03
CA LYS A 232 16.57 7.05 -3.21
C LYS A 232 15.21 7.77 -3.28
N ALA A 233 14.13 7.12 -2.87
CA ALA A 233 12.82 7.75 -2.74
C ALA A 233 12.86 8.88 -1.69
N HIS A 234 13.46 8.64 -0.54
CA HIS A 234 13.65 9.65 0.51
C HIS A 234 14.48 10.85 0.04
N GLU A 235 15.52 10.64 -0.77
CA GLU A 235 16.30 11.73 -1.38
C GLU A 235 15.44 12.64 -2.27
N LYS A 236 14.33 12.13 -2.82
CA LYS A 236 13.35 12.90 -3.59
C LYS A 236 12.19 13.44 -2.75
N GLY A 237 12.20 13.21 -1.44
CA GLY A 237 11.10 13.57 -0.55
C GLY A 237 9.87 12.69 -0.70
N ILE A 238 10.05 11.47 -1.20
CA ILE A 238 9.00 10.47 -1.37
C ILE A 238 9.11 9.44 -0.25
N LYS A 239 8.08 9.30 0.56
CA LYS A 239 7.89 8.24 1.56
C LYS A 239 7.56 6.92 0.87
N VAL A 240 7.82 5.80 1.53
CA VAL A 240 7.54 4.48 0.96
C VAL A 240 6.58 3.70 1.85
N ILE A 241 5.52 3.17 1.26
CA ILE A 241 4.49 2.36 1.89
C ILE A 241 4.61 0.93 1.36
N LEU A 242 4.79 -0.03 2.25
CA LEU A 242 4.79 -1.45 1.91
C LEU A 242 3.37 -2.01 1.99
N ASP A 243 2.94 -2.70 0.92
CA ASP A 243 1.71 -3.49 0.92
C ASP A 243 1.97 -4.82 1.62
N VAL A 244 1.18 -5.13 2.64
CA VAL A 244 1.37 -6.29 3.50
C VAL A 244 0.13 -7.18 3.52
N VAL A 245 0.35 -8.48 3.41
CA VAL A 245 -0.71 -9.51 3.43
C VAL A 245 -0.53 -10.34 4.68
N THR A 246 -1.45 -10.21 5.63
CA THR A 246 -1.43 -10.96 6.90
C THR A 246 -2.47 -12.06 6.97
N ASN A 247 -3.55 -11.93 6.18
CA ASN A 247 -4.68 -12.86 6.20
C ASN A 247 -4.35 -14.24 5.60
N HIS A 248 -3.61 -14.26 4.51
CA HIS A 248 -3.36 -15.50 3.77
C HIS A 248 -1.94 -15.53 3.22
N SER A 249 -1.49 -16.73 2.86
CA SER A 249 -0.24 -16.95 2.13
C SER A 249 -0.51 -17.63 0.78
N SER A 250 0.54 -18.09 0.10
CA SER A 250 0.41 -18.94 -1.09
C SER A 250 0.38 -20.42 -0.69
N THR A 251 -0.34 -21.25 -1.46
CA THR A 251 -0.12 -22.72 -1.41
C THR A 251 1.28 -23.12 -1.84
N SER A 252 2.04 -22.23 -2.48
CA SER A 252 3.46 -22.43 -2.80
C SER A 252 4.40 -22.08 -1.63
N HIS A 253 3.89 -21.48 -0.56
CA HIS A 253 4.70 -21.18 0.62
C HIS A 253 5.33 -22.45 1.21
N TRP A 254 6.59 -22.37 1.60
CA TRP A 254 7.33 -23.53 2.13
C TRP A 254 6.68 -24.15 3.37
N TRP A 255 5.91 -23.40 4.17
CA TRP A 255 5.10 -23.94 5.27
C TRP A 255 4.06 -24.95 4.81
N MET A 256 3.54 -24.85 3.59
CA MET A 256 2.54 -25.80 3.09
C MET A 256 3.10 -27.20 2.81
N LYS A 257 4.45 -27.34 2.78
CA LYS A 257 5.11 -28.64 2.67
C LYS A 257 5.31 -29.28 4.04
N ASP A 258 5.56 -28.46 5.07
CA ASP A 258 5.77 -28.88 6.45
C ASP A 258 5.47 -27.69 7.37
N MET A 259 4.34 -27.72 8.05
CA MET A 259 3.91 -26.64 8.96
C MET A 259 4.53 -26.78 10.33
N PRO A 260 4.98 -25.69 10.97
CA PRO A 260 5.48 -25.74 12.35
C PRO A 260 4.45 -26.34 13.32
N PHE A 261 3.21 -25.89 13.27
CA PHE A 261 2.10 -26.38 14.09
C PHE A 261 0.94 -26.82 13.19
N LYS A 262 0.13 -27.77 13.66
CA LYS A 262 -1.04 -28.27 12.91
C LYS A 262 -2.11 -27.23 12.68
N ASP A 263 -2.16 -26.22 13.55
CA ASP A 263 -3.04 -25.06 13.51
C ASP A 263 -2.36 -23.80 12.97
N TRP A 264 -1.25 -23.94 12.22
CA TRP A 264 -0.53 -22.82 11.61
C TRP A 264 -1.36 -22.10 10.55
N VAL A 265 -2.14 -22.86 9.82
CA VAL A 265 -3.08 -22.45 8.78
C VAL A 265 -4.42 -23.09 9.09
N HIS A 266 -5.51 -22.38 8.86
CA HIS A 266 -6.85 -22.97 8.98
C HIS A 266 -7.08 -23.97 7.85
N VAL A 267 -6.95 -25.26 8.17
CA VAL A 267 -7.22 -26.35 7.23
C VAL A 267 -8.63 -26.87 7.45
N LYS A 268 -9.48 -26.72 6.46
CA LYS A 268 -10.84 -27.28 6.45
C LYS A 268 -10.91 -28.45 5.46
N ASP A 269 -11.44 -29.58 5.89
CA ASP A 269 -11.74 -30.72 5.03
C ASP A 269 -13.22 -31.12 5.19
N PRO A 270 -14.07 -30.94 4.15
CA PRO A 270 -13.72 -30.44 2.82
C PRO A 270 -13.31 -28.95 2.84
N TYR A 271 -12.57 -28.53 1.81
CA TYR A 271 -12.15 -27.15 1.61
C TYR A 271 -13.33 -26.14 1.72
N VAL A 272 -13.11 -25.06 2.45
CA VAL A 272 -14.08 -23.97 2.64
C VAL A 272 -13.45 -22.65 2.21
N ASN A 273 -14.13 -21.94 1.30
CA ASN A 273 -13.81 -20.56 0.93
C ASN A 273 -14.44 -19.60 1.94
N THR A 274 -13.81 -18.47 2.22
CA THR A 274 -14.46 -17.40 3.00
C THR A 274 -15.78 -16.99 2.33
N ASN A 275 -16.78 -16.60 3.14
CA ASN A 275 -18.08 -16.18 2.61
C ASN A 275 -18.08 -14.70 2.16
N HIS A 276 -16.97 -13.96 2.30
CA HIS A 276 -16.82 -12.56 1.92
C HIS A 276 -17.88 -11.61 2.51
N THR A 277 -18.42 -11.93 3.68
CA THR A 277 -19.50 -11.16 4.31
C THR A 277 -18.98 -10.32 5.46
N PHE A 278 -18.50 -9.13 5.18
CA PHE A 278 -17.73 -8.26 6.09
C PHE A 278 -18.49 -7.76 7.30
N SER A 279 -19.83 -7.69 7.24
CA SER A 279 -20.67 -7.27 8.36
C SER A 279 -20.62 -8.23 9.54
N LEU A 280 -20.23 -9.49 9.32
CA LEU A 280 -20.23 -10.54 10.35
C LEU A 280 -19.33 -10.19 11.55
N GLY A 281 -18.18 -9.59 11.31
CA GLY A 281 -17.26 -9.18 12.39
C GLY A 281 -17.78 -8.07 13.30
N MET A 282 -18.87 -7.39 12.90
CA MET A 282 -19.47 -6.24 13.61
C MET A 282 -20.89 -6.50 14.07
N ASP A 283 -21.59 -7.46 13.46
CA ASP A 283 -23.00 -7.76 13.77
C ASP A 283 -23.11 -8.50 15.12
N PRO A 284 -23.72 -7.89 16.16
CA PRO A 284 -23.85 -8.52 17.47
C PRO A 284 -24.77 -9.75 17.45
N ASN A 285 -25.52 -9.98 16.40
CA ASN A 285 -26.45 -11.10 16.24
C ASN A 285 -25.97 -12.16 15.23
N ALA A 286 -24.78 -12.00 14.67
CA ALA A 286 -24.25 -12.94 13.70
C ALA A 286 -24.05 -14.34 14.30
N ALA A 287 -24.36 -15.36 13.51
CA ALA A 287 -24.09 -16.74 13.91
C ALA A 287 -22.57 -16.99 13.96
N ARG A 288 -22.10 -17.64 15.03
CA ARG A 288 -20.68 -17.97 15.20
C ARG A 288 -20.12 -18.77 14.02
N SER A 289 -20.90 -19.71 13.50
CA SER A 289 -20.51 -20.52 12.35
C SER A 289 -20.30 -19.70 11.06
N ASP A 290 -21.03 -18.60 10.88
CA ASP A 290 -20.86 -17.73 9.72
C ASP A 290 -19.62 -16.82 9.87
N ILE A 291 -19.35 -16.37 11.11
CA ILE A 291 -18.12 -15.63 11.45
C ILE A 291 -16.89 -16.53 11.20
N GLU A 292 -16.91 -17.79 11.68
CA GLU A 292 -15.84 -18.75 11.45
C GLU A 292 -15.57 -19.03 9.95
N ILE A 293 -16.59 -19.05 9.11
CA ILE A 293 -16.41 -19.19 7.67
C ILE A 293 -15.78 -17.92 7.08
N MET A 294 -16.12 -16.75 7.60
CA MET A 294 -15.58 -15.49 7.13
C MET A 294 -14.10 -15.32 7.54
N GLU A 295 -13.75 -15.59 8.79
CA GLU A 295 -12.41 -15.37 9.35
C GLU A 295 -11.44 -16.53 9.09
N GLU A 296 -11.91 -17.79 9.01
CA GLU A 296 -11.07 -18.99 8.87
C GLU A 296 -11.19 -19.67 7.49
N GLY A 297 -12.08 -19.20 6.61
CA GLY A 297 -12.19 -19.69 5.24
C GLY A 297 -11.05 -19.15 4.38
N TRP A 298 -10.49 -19.98 3.50
CA TRP A 298 -9.44 -19.52 2.60
C TRP A 298 -9.93 -18.41 1.67
N PHE A 299 -9.10 -17.42 1.42
CA PHE A 299 -9.48 -16.30 0.55
C PHE A 299 -9.85 -16.79 -0.86
N VAL A 300 -9.00 -17.60 -1.46
CA VAL A 300 -9.27 -18.44 -2.63
C VAL A 300 -8.50 -19.76 -2.49
N ARG A 301 -8.77 -20.74 -3.34
CA ARG A 301 -8.14 -22.07 -3.26
C ARG A 301 -6.60 -22.04 -3.23
N GLY A 302 -5.96 -21.06 -3.84
CA GLY A 302 -4.50 -20.90 -3.87
C GLY A 302 -3.94 -20.08 -2.71
N MET A 303 -4.81 -19.52 -1.85
CA MET A 303 -4.45 -18.60 -0.77
C MET A 303 -5.01 -19.11 0.57
N PRO A 304 -4.27 -20.01 1.24
CA PRO A 304 -4.64 -20.55 2.54
C PRO A 304 -4.66 -19.48 3.62
N ASP A 305 -5.66 -19.56 4.48
CA ASP A 305 -5.88 -18.65 5.58
C ASP A 305 -4.92 -18.91 6.73
N MET A 306 -4.31 -17.85 7.26
CA MET A 306 -3.28 -17.90 8.31
C MET A 306 -3.94 -17.76 9.68
N ASN A 307 -3.66 -18.66 10.60
CA ASN A 307 -4.23 -18.62 11.94
C ASN A 307 -3.47 -17.63 12.86
N LEU A 308 -3.94 -16.39 12.95
CA LEU A 308 -3.33 -15.38 13.83
C LEU A 308 -3.70 -15.57 15.31
N ASP A 309 -4.67 -16.42 15.65
CA ASP A 309 -4.93 -16.84 17.02
C ASP A 309 -3.83 -17.77 17.58
N ASN A 310 -3.03 -18.40 16.69
CA ASN A 310 -1.81 -19.09 17.12
C ASN A 310 -0.78 -18.05 17.62
N PRO A 311 -0.33 -18.11 18.89
CA PRO A 311 0.52 -17.08 19.47
C PRO A 311 1.91 -16.98 18.83
N PHE A 312 2.42 -18.05 18.22
CA PHE A 312 3.68 -18.04 17.50
C PHE A 312 3.53 -17.37 16.14
N MET A 313 2.42 -17.61 15.43
CA MET A 313 2.09 -16.95 14.17
C MET A 313 1.92 -15.44 14.38
N LEU A 314 1.12 -15.02 15.35
CA LEU A 314 0.93 -13.61 15.67
C LEU A 314 2.26 -12.93 16.03
N LYS A 315 3.11 -13.60 16.82
CA LYS A 315 4.43 -13.07 17.19
C LYS A 315 5.36 -12.97 15.98
N TYR A 316 5.32 -13.96 15.09
CA TYR A 316 6.05 -13.95 13.83
C TYR A 316 5.66 -12.71 12.98
N PHE A 317 4.38 -12.46 12.75
CA PHE A 317 3.92 -11.33 11.95
C PHE A 317 4.20 -9.96 12.61
N ARG A 318 4.15 -9.85 13.93
CA ARG A 318 4.55 -8.62 14.64
C ARG A 318 6.03 -8.30 14.41
N GLN A 319 6.88 -9.31 14.54
CA GLN A 319 8.32 -9.15 14.31
C GLN A 319 8.66 -8.89 12.86
N TRP A 320 7.96 -9.55 11.94
CA TRP A 320 8.10 -9.35 10.52
C TRP A 320 7.83 -7.92 10.09
N ALA A 321 6.74 -7.32 10.55
CA ALA A 321 6.42 -5.91 10.28
C ALA A 321 7.52 -4.97 10.80
N ILE A 322 7.95 -5.18 12.04
CA ILE A 322 9.00 -4.38 12.69
C ILE A 322 10.34 -4.57 11.98
N TRP A 323 10.64 -5.79 11.52
CA TRP A 323 11.86 -6.09 10.79
C TRP A 323 11.92 -5.28 9.47
N TRP A 324 10.87 -5.25 8.70
CA TRP A 324 10.84 -4.47 7.45
C TRP A 324 10.99 -2.96 7.70
N ILE A 325 10.40 -2.42 8.76
CA ILE A 325 10.56 -1.01 9.14
C ILE A 325 12.03 -0.70 9.47
N GLU A 326 12.66 -1.51 10.31
CA GLU A 326 14.07 -1.27 10.71
C GLU A 326 15.04 -1.56 9.58
N TYR A 327 14.81 -2.61 8.79
CA TYR A 327 15.70 -3.02 7.71
C TYR A 327 15.73 -2.01 6.56
N SER A 328 14.57 -1.58 6.10
CA SER A 328 14.45 -0.73 4.92
C SER A 328 14.27 0.76 5.24
N GLY A 329 13.72 1.09 6.41
CA GLY A 329 13.39 2.46 6.75
C GLY A 329 12.11 2.97 6.10
N LEU A 330 11.21 2.09 5.66
CA LEU A 330 9.91 2.45 5.09
C LEU A 330 9.05 3.28 6.06
N ASP A 331 8.03 3.96 5.53
CA ASP A 331 7.29 5.01 6.24
C ASP A 331 5.84 4.64 6.57
N GLY A 332 5.33 3.54 6.07
CA GLY A 332 3.95 3.11 6.36
C GLY A 332 3.62 1.74 5.81
N PHE A 333 2.45 1.24 6.23
CA PHE A 333 1.87 0.00 5.69
C PHE A 333 0.50 0.24 5.07
N ARG A 334 0.20 -0.47 3.99
CA ARG A 334 -1.17 -0.78 3.57
C ARG A 334 -1.39 -2.26 3.86
N VAL A 335 -2.46 -2.59 4.56
CA VAL A 335 -2.81 -3.97 4.90
C VAL A 335 -3.92 -4.45 4.00
N ASP A 336 -3.59 -5.45 3.20
CA ASP A 336 -4.51 -6.15 2.32
C ASP A 336 -5.59 -6.89 3.11
N THR A 337 -6.82 -6.93 2.59
CA THR A 337 -7.91 -7.74 3.16
C THR A 337 -8.02 -7.65 4.69
N TYR A 338 -7.86 -6.43 5.26
CA TYR A 338 -7.67 -6.22 6.71
C TYR A 338 -8.74 -6.93 7.57
N PHE A 339 -10.01 -6.83 7.22
CA PHE A 339 -11.12 -7.33 8.01
C PHE A 339 -11.45 -8.82 7.79
N TYR A 340 -10.69 -9.52 6.96
CA TYR A 340 -10.76 -10.98 6.86
C TYR A 340 -9.99 -11.68 7.97
N ASN A 341 -8.96 -11.02 8.52
CA ASN A 341 -8.17 -11.55 9.62
C ASN A 341 -9.00 -11.64 10.92
N GLU A 342 -8.57 -12.49 11.84
CA GLU A 342 -9.13 -12.53 13.18
C GLU A 342 -8.97 -11.15 13.85
N LYS A 343 -10.08 -10.60 14.26
CA LYS A 343 -10.24 -9.21 14.70
C LYS A 343 -9.28 -8.82 15.84
N VAL A 344 -9.22 -9.63 16.89
CA VAL A 344 -8.41 -9.34 18.07
C VAL A 344 -6.90 -9.48 17.83
N PRO A 345 -6.40 -10.55 17.19
CA PRO A 345 -4.99 -10.65 16.79
C PRO A 345 -4.52 -9.48 15.92
N MET A 346 -5.32 -9.04 14.95
CA MET A 346 -4.96 -7.89 14.11
C MET A 346 -4.91 -6.56 14.86
N SER A 347 -5.81 -6.34 15.80
CA SER A 347 -5.72 -5.20 16.72
C SER A 347 -4.40 -5.22 17.49
N HIS A 348 -4.00 -6.39 18.01
CA HIS A 348 -2.72 -6.57 18.68
C HIS A 348 -1.51 -6.38 17.75
N TRP A 349 -1.63 -6.74 16.48
CA TRP A 349 -0.59 -6.52 15.48
C TRP A 349 -0.41 -5.01 15.23
N CYS A 350 -1.50 -4.28 14.96
CA CYS A 350 -1.47 -2.83 14.79
C CYS A 350 -0.86 -2.13 16.01
N LYS A 351 -1.31 -2.54 17.20
CA LYS A 351 -0.79 -1.99 18.47
C LYS A 351 0.70 -2.24 18.64
N ALA A 352 1.21 -3.41 18.29
CA ALA A 352 2.63 -3.72 18.42
C ALA A 352 3.50 -2.81 17.53
N VAL A 353 3.05 -2.52 16.32
CA VAL A 353 3.75 -1.59 15.40
C VAL A 353 3.70 -0.17 15.95
N THR A 354 2.53 0.32 16.36
CA THR A 354 2.38 1.71 16.85
C THR A 354 3.01 1.94 18.22
N ASP A 355 3.09 0.93 19.08
CA ASP A 355 3.84 1.00 20.34
C ASP A 355 5.36 1.09 20.11
N GLU A 356 5.88 0.38 19.10
CA GLU A 356 7.30 0.44 18.72
C GLU A 356 7.63 1.77 18.01
N TYR A 357 6.74 2.22 17.10
CA TYR A 357 6.88 3.44 16.30
C TYR A 357 5.66 4.35 16.46
N PRO A 358 5.60 5.17 17.52
CA PRO A 358 4.51 6.13 17.70
C PRO A 358 4.39 7.08 16.49
N GLY A 359 3.19 7.15 15.91
CA GLY A 359 2.93 7.96 14.72
C GLY A 359 3.18 7.24 13.38
N PHE A 360 3.56 5.96 13.39
CA PHE A 360 3.60 5.15 12.17
C PHE A 360 2.19 4.88 11.67
N ASN A 361 1.92 5.22 10.41
CA ASN A 361 0.59 5.08 9.84
C ASN A 361 0.43 3.72 9.14
N ILE A 362 -0.70 3.11 9.40
CA ILE A 362 -1.15 1.85 8.80
C ILE A 362 -2.51 2.12 8.20
N VAL A 363 -2.71 1.85 6.93
CA VAL A 363 -4.03 1.91 6.30
C VAL A 363 -4.53 0.50 5.99
N GLY A 364 -5.71 0.18 6.50
CA GLY A 364 -6.37 -1.11 6.25
C GLY A 364 -7.33 -1.04 5.08
N GLU A 365 -7.28 -2.06 4.23
CA GLU A 365 -8.31 -2.23 3.23
C GLU A 365 -9.56 -2.84 3.88
N CYS A 366 -10.55 -1.98 4.08
CA CYS A 366 -11.88 -2.36 4.57
C CYS A 366 -12.89 -2.07 3.46
N TRP A 367 -12.97 -2.95 2.46
CA TRP A 367 -13.77 -2.72 1.25
C TRP A 367 -15.26 -2.82 1.51
N ASN A 368 -15.86 -1.71 1.88
CA ASN A 368 -17.31 -1.57 2.02
C ASN A 368 -17.76 -0.16 1.63
N THR A 369 -18.91 -0.06 0.99
CA THR A 369 -19.49 1.24 0.57
C THR A 369 -20.37 1.90 1.64
N ASN A 370 -20.64 1.22 2.76
CA ASN A 370 -21.37 1.79 3.88
C ASN A 370 -20.40 2.46 4.86
N PRO A 371 -20.57 3.75 5.14
CA PRO A 371 -19.66 4.51 6.00
C PRO A 371 -19.53 3.94 7.43
N ASP A 372 -20.63 3.48 8.02
CA ASP A 372 -20.66 2.87 9.35
C ASP A 372 -19.84 1.59 9.42
N MET A 373 -19.85 0.78 8.34
CA MET A 373 -19.09 -0.47 8.27
C MET A 373 -17.57 -0.23 8.25
N ILE A 374 -17.10 0.81 7.59
CA ILE A 374 -15.67 1.10 7.58
C ILE A 374 -15.23 1.88 8.82
N ALA A 375 -16.08 2.77 9.37
CA ALA A 375 -15.79 3.54 10.56
C ALA A 375 -15.48 2.64 11.77
N TYR A 376 -16.15 1.51 11.89
CA TYR A 376 -15.90 0.52 12.94
C TYR A 376 -14.43 0.12 13.07
N TRP A 377 -13.71 0.06 11.96
CA TRP A 377 -12.31 -0.38 11.93
C TRP A 377 -11.29 0.73 12.17
N GLN A 378 -11.71 1.99 12.33
CA GLN A 378 -10.77 3.07 12.63
C GLN A 378 -10.44 3.10 14.13
N ALA A 379 -9.15 3.21 14.46
CA ALA A 379 -8.68 3.32 15.85
C ALA A 379 -9.40 4.43 16.62
N GLY A 380 -9.77 4.15 17.86
CA GLY A 380 -10.42 5.11 18.75
C GLY A 380 -11.91 5.34 18.47
N ASN A 381 -12.51 4.69 17.48
CA ASN A 381 -13.95 4.80 17.25
C ASN A 381 -14.73 4.13 18.41
N PRO A 382 -15.77 4.78 18.95
CA PRO A 382 -16.54 4.24 20.07
C PRO A 382 -17.50 3.13 19.62
N ASN A 383 -16.96 1.96 19.33
CA ASN A 383 -17.73 0.82 18.86
C ASN A 383 -18.67 0.24 19.94
N HIS A 384 -19.81 -0.31 19.51
CA HIS A 384 -20.87 -0.83 20.40
C HIS A 384 -20.41 -2.00 21.29
N ASP A 385 -19.41 -2.76 20.84
CA ASP A 385 -18.81 -3.91 21.55
C ASP A 385 -17.53 -3.55 22.33
N GLY A 386 -17.11 -2.29 22.29
CA GLY A 386 -15.89 -1.79 22.93
C GLY A 386 -14.60 -2.21 22.23
N PHE A 387 -14.70 -2.81 21.03
CA PHE A 387 -13.53 -3.18 20.25
C PHE A 387 -12.80 -1.93 19.70
N ASP A 388 -11.47 -1.90 19.85
CA ASP A 388 -10.57 -0.95 19.19
C ASP A 388 -9.58 -1.71 18.30
N SER A 389 -9.61 -1.44 17.03
CA SER A 389 -8.72 -2.08 16.04
C SER A 389 -7.25 -1.65 16.19
N HIS A 390 -6.99 -0.51 16.81
CA HIS A 390 -5.69 0.19 16.78
C HIS A 390 -5.18 0.47 15.34
N LEU A 391 -6.05 0.40 14.35
CA LEU A 391 -5.76 0.69 12.95
C LEU A 391 -5.91 2.21 12.70
N PRO A 392 -4.82 2.96 12.47
CA PRO A 392 -4.92 4.41 12.34
C PRO A 392 -5.80 4.85 11.17
N SER A 393 -5.55 4.31 9.98
CA SER A 393 -6.19 4.77 8.74
C SER A 393 -7.00 3.68 8.06
N ILE A 394 -8.06 4.10 7.38
CA ILE A 394 -8.94 3.25 6.56
C ILE A 394 -9.15 3.84 5.17
N MET A 395 -9.45 3.00 4.18
CA MET A 395 -9.74 3.40 2.81
C MET A 395 -11.19 3.86 2.66
N ASP A 396 -11.42 5.04 2.08
CA ASP A 396 -12.74 5.66 1.94
C ASP A 396 -13.49 5.18 0.68
N PHE A 397 -13.88 3.93 0.67
CA PHE A 397 -14.70 3.35 -0.41
C PHE A 397 -16.07 4.03 -0.58
N PRO A 398 -16.76 4.52 0.47
CA PRO A 398 -18.00 5.29 0.31
C PRO A 398 -17.82 6.55 -0.55
N LEU A 399 -16.77 7.33 -0.29
CA LEU A 399 -16.49 8.56 -1.06
C LEU A 399 -16.05 8.22 -2.49
N GLN A 400 -15.20 7.18 -2.65
CA GLN A 400 -14.81 6.67 -3.97
C GLN A 400 -16.03 6.30 -4.82
N GLY A 401 -16.96 5.52 -4.25
CA GLY A 401 -18.20 5.14 -4.91
C GLY A 401 -19.09 6.32 -5.27
N ALA A 402 -19.15 7.33 -4.40
CA ALA A 402 -19.92 8.57 -4.63
C ALA A 402 -19.35 9.42 -5.77
N ILE A 403 -18.03 9.60 -5.83
CA ILE A 403 -17.35 10.32 -6.92
C ILE A 403 -17.55 9.56 -8.24
N SER A 404 -17.33 8.25 -8.24
CA SER A 404 -17.54 7.40 -9.42
C SER A 404 -18.98 7.52 -9.94
N ALA A 405 -19.98 7.45 -9.05
CA ALA A 405 -21.38 7.56 -9.44
C ALA A 405 -21.74 8.94 -10.01
N ALA A 406 -21.19 10.01 -9.41
CA ALA A 406 -21.46 11.41 -9.83
C ALA A 406 -20.90 11.76 -11.22
N LEU A 407 -19.77 11.14 -11.59
CA LEU A 407 -19.04 11.45 -12.83
C LEU A 407 -19.12 10.34 -13.88
N SER A 408 -19.81 9.23 -13.60
CA SER A 408 -20.00 8.12 -14.56
C SER A 408 -20.66 8.59 -15.86
N ALA A 409 -20.13 8.11 -16.98
CA ALA A 409 -20.67 8.39 -18.30
C ALA A 409 -20.57 7.14 -19.20
N PRO A 410 -21.43 7.02 -20.24
CA PRO A 410 -21.31 5.93 -21.21
C PRO A 410 -19.99 6.02 -21.98
N ILE A 411 -19.35 4.88 -22.21
CA ILE A 411 -18.17 4.81 -23.08
C ILE A 411 -18.63 5.01 -24.53
N PRO A 412 -17.96 5.88 -25.31
CA PRO A 412 -18.30 6.08 -26.70
C PRO A 412 -18.33 4.78 -27.50
N GLY A 413 -19.42 4.55 -28.23
CA GLY A 413 -19.60 3.35 -29.07
C GLY A 413 -20.04 2.09 -28.31
N GLN A 414 -20.23 2.15 -27.00
CA GLN A 414 -20.80 1.06 -26.21
C GLN A 414 -22.23 1.40 -25.77
N GLU A 415 -23.15 0.44 -25.88
CA GLU A 415 -24.46 0.58 -25.25
C GLU A 415 -24.28 0.57 -23.73
N SER A 416 -24.81 1.58 -23.05
CA SER A 416 -24.83 1.59 -21.59
C SER A 416 -25.50 0.32 -21.08
N PRO A 417 -24.91 -0.40 -20.11
CA PRO A 417 -25.64 -1.47 -19.43
C PRO A 417 -26.92 -0.86 -18.87
N GLN A 418 -28.07 -1.32 -19.34
CA GLN A 418 -29.35 -0.86 -18.81
C GLN A 418 -29.33 -1.06 -17.29
N PRO A 419 -29.61 -0.03 -16.48
CA PRO A 419 -29.65 -0.19 -15.03
C PRO A 419 -30.73 -1.23 -14.71
N GLN A 420 -30.33 -2.37 -14.21
CA GLN A 420 -31.27 -3.35 -13.66
C GLN A 420 -31.77 -2.79 -12.32
N GLY A 421 -32.88 -2.05 -12.36
CA GLY A 421 -33.53 -1.51 -11.18
C GLY A 421 -34.24 -0.18 -11.45
N ARG A 422 -35.43 -0.04 -10.89
CA ARG A 422 -36.28 1.13 -11.06
C ARG A 422 -35.51 2.44 -10.69
N GLY A 423 -35.27 3.30 -11.68
CA GLY A 423 -35.24 4.74 -11.46
C GLY A 423 -33.97 5.34 -10.86
N ARG A 424 -32.76 4.81 -11.11
CA ARG A 424 -31.55 5.61 -10.93
C ARG A 424 -31.34 6.47 -12.18
N ARG A 425 -31.82 7.74 -12.13
CA ARG A 425 -31.14 8.83 -12.82
C ARG A 425 -29.68 8.76 -12.36
N GLY A 426 -28.69 8.91 -13.27
CA GLY A 426 -27.29 8.96 -12.88
C GLY A 426 -27.15 9.87 -11.65
N ALA A 427 -26.35 9.44 -10.68
CA ALA A 427 -26.12 10.25 -9.50
C ALA A 427 -25.51 11.59 -9.96
N ASP A 428 -25.96 12.70 -9.40
CA ASP A 428 -25.36 14.02 -9.61
C ASP A 428 -24.25 14.29 -8.58
N ILE A 429 -23.62 15.44 -8.64
CA ILE A 429 -22.54 15.83 -7.71
C ILE A 429 -23.00 15.85 -6.24
N GLY A 430 -24.30 15.83 -5.98
CA GLY A 430 -24.88 15.67 -4.65
C GLY A 430 -24.52 14.35 -3.97
N ALA A 431 -24.14 13.32 -4.74
CA ALA A 431 -23.64 12.07 -4.17
C ALA A 431 -22.36 12.30 -3.35
N VAL A 432 -21.46 13.16 -3.80
CA VAL A 432 -20.22 13.53 -3.09
C VAL A 432 -20.56 14.25 -1.79
N TYR A 433 -21.47 15.23 -1.84
CA TYR A 433 -21.95 15.91 -0.63
C TYR A 433 -22.55 14.92 0.38
N ASN A 434 -23.39 14.00 -0.09
CA ASN A 434 -24.02 13.01 0.78
C ASN A 434 -22.99 12.08 1.44
N ALA A 435 -21.93 11.65 0.73
CA ALA A 435 -20.86 10.86 1.33
C ALA A 435 -20.13 11.66 2.44
N LEU A 436 -19.75 12.90 2.16
CA LEU A 436 -19.08 13.78 3.12
C LEU A 436 -19.98 14.16 4.32
N SER A 437 -21.30 14.15 4.16
CA SER A 437 -22.23 14.43 5.27
C SER A 437 -22.20 13.35 6.37
N HIS A 438 -21.57 12.20 6.12
CA HIS A 438 -21.32 11.14 7.12
C HIS A 438 -19.99 11.31 7.87
N ASP A 439 -19.21 12.36 7.60
CA ASP A 439 -17.91 12.58 8.24
C ASP A 439 -17.96 12.55 9.79
N PHE A 440 -19.12 12.81 10.38
CA PHE A 440 -19.33 12.78 11.84
C PHE A 440 -19.19 11.40 12.48
N ILE A 441 -19.23 10.30 11.70
CA ILE A 441 -19.13 8.93 12.25
C ILE A 441 -17.69 8.43 12.37
N TYR A 442 -16.75 9.07 11.68
CA TYR A 442 -15.34 8.71 11.74
C TYR A 442 -14.65 9.37 12.93
N HIS A 443 -13.77 8.63 13.58
CA HIS A 443 -13.01 9.16 14.70
C HIS A 443 -12.03 10.27 14.29
N ASP A 444 -11.32 10.05 13.16
CA ASP A 444 -10.33 10.99 12.64
C ASP A 444 -10.33 11.07 11.11
N LEU A 445 -10.81 12.18 10.58
CA LEU A 445 -10.89 12.44 9.14
C LEU A 445 -9.51 12.62 8.48
N SER A 446 -8.48 12.95 9.25
CA SER A 446 -7.11 13.07 8.74
C SER A 446 -6.49 11.71 8.40
N HIS A 447 -7.10 10.63 8.87
CA HIS A 447 -6.71 9.25 8.65
C HIS A 447 -7.63 8.50 7.67
N MET A 448 -8.40 9.23 6.86
CA MET A 448 -9.18 8.66 5.76
C MET A 448 -8.34 8.68 4.48
N LEU A 449 -8.00 7.52 3.92
CA LEU A 449 -7.34 7.44 2.61
C LEU A 449 -8.40 7.55 1.51
N ILE A 450 -8.38 8.66 0.76
CA ILE A 450 -9.30 8.92 -0.34
C ILE A 450 -8.64 8.58 -1.67
N PHE A 451 -9.43 8.03 -2.59
CA PHE A 451 -8.91 7.57 -3.89
C PHE A 451 -10.01 7.57 -4.94
N LEU A 452 -9.62 7.54 -6.20
CA LEU A 452 -10.53 7.48 -7.36
C LEU A 452 -10.63 6.05 -7.89
N SER A 453 -9.49 5.40 -8.04
CA SER A 453 -9.35 4.00 -8.43
C SER A 453 -8.16 3.34 -7.71
N ASN A 454 -8.05 2.03 -7.87
CA ASN A 454 -6.90 1.24 -7.45
C ASN A 454 -6.73 0.03 -8.39
N HIS A 455 -5.83 -0.86 -8.05
CA HIS A 455 -5.53 -2.06 -8.84
C HIS A 455 -6.62 -3.14 -8.80
N ASP A 456 -7.74 -2.94 -8.08
CA ASP A 456 -8.84 -3.90 -7.91
C ASP A 456 -10.17 -3.43 -8.48
N ILE A 457 -10.30 -2.15 -8.83
CA ILE A 457 -11.52 -1.59 -9.41
C ILE A 457 -11.28 -1.06 -10.81
N ALA A 458 -12.35 -0.94 -11.61
CA ALA A 458 -12.24 -0.46 -12.98
C ALA A 458 -11.55 0.90 -13.06
N ARG A 459 -10.74 1.11 -14.11
CA ARG A 459 -10.11 2.40 -14.41
C ARG A 459 -11.15 3.52 -14.47
N ILE A 460 -10.85 4.64 -13.84
CA ILE A 460 -11.76 5.79 -13.85
C ILE A 460 -11.92 6.39 -15.25
N GLY A 461 -10.91 6.28 -16.12
CA GLY A 461 -11.03 6.66 -17.52
C GLY A 461 -12.20 5.97 -18.22
N ASP A 462 -12.36 4.66 -18.01
CA ASP A 462 -13.51 3.90 -18.52
C ASP A 462 -14.82 4.29 -17.80
N THR A 463 -14.79 4.40 -16.48
CA THR A 463 -15.95 4.80 -15.67
C THR A 463 -16.51 6.15 -16.08
N PHE A 464 -15.64 7.09 -16.43
CA PHE A 464 -16.02 8.46 -16.84
C PHE A 464 -16.25 8.61 -18.35
N GLY A 465 -16.30 7.50 -19.10
CA GLY A 465 -16.63 7.47 -20.53
C GLY A 465 -15.60 8.15 -21.41
N HIS A 466 -14.32 8.04 -21.05
CA HIS A 466 -13.18 8.62 -21.77
C HIS A 466 -13.27 10.16 -21.90
N LYS A 467 -13.84 10.84 -20.88
CA LYS A 467 -14.06 12.29 -20.88
C LYS A 467 -13.01 13.00 -20.03
N PRO A 468 -12.08 13.75 -20.62
CA PRO A 468 -11.03 14.47 -19.89
C PRO A 468 -11.59 15.50 -18.90
N GLU A 469 -12.73 16.12 -19.21
CA GLU A 469 -13.40 17.04 -18.31
C GLU A 469 -13.86 16.37 -16.99
N ASN A 470 -14.37 15.13 -17.04
CA ASN A 470 -14.73 14.38 -15.84
C ASN A 470 -13.48 13.98 -15.04
N MET A 471 -12.38 13.63 -15.73
CA MET A 471 -11.08 13.36 -15.09
C MET A 471 -10.57 14.60 -14.33
N LYS A 472 -10.63 15.80 -14.93
CA LYS A 472 -10.21 17.04 -14.27
C LYS A 472 -11.02 17.34 -13.01
N ILE A 473 -12.35 17.14 -13.06
CA ILE A 473 -13.20 17.29 -11.87
C ILE A 473 -12.77 16.29 -10.79
N ALA A 474 -12.59 15.02 -11.13
CA ALA A 474 -12.21 13.98 -10.20
C ALA A 474 -10.83 14.24 -9.55
N LEU A 475 -9.83 14.62 -10.36
CA LEU A 475 -8.50 14.99 -9.87
C LEU A 475 -8.56 16.21 -8.93
N THR A 476 -9.42 17.18 -9.22
CA THR A 476 -9.63 18.33 -8.32
C THR A 476 -10.25 17.90 -6.99
N LEU A 477 -11.28 17.05 -7.02
CA LEU A 477 -11.89 16.50 -5.81
C LEU A 477 -10.83 15.72 -4.99
N LEU A 478 -10.04 14.86 -5.65
CA LEU A 478 -8.96 14.12 -4.98
C LEU A 478 -7.95 15.06 -4.33
N ALA A 479 -7.54 16.13 -5.01
CA ALA A 479 -6.54 17.05 -4.51
C ALA A 479 -7.05 17.94 -3.35
N THR A 480 -8.35 18.20 -3.26
CA THR A 480 -8.89 19.28 -2.40
C THR A 480 -9.82 18.80 -1.29
N LEU A 481 -10.39 17.59 -1.38
CA LEU A 481 -11.20 17.03 -0.30
C LEU A 481 -10.35 16.66 0.93
N ARG A 482 -11.01 16.38 2.04
CA ARG A 482 -10.36 15.95 3.29
C ARG A 482 -9.78 14.53 3.14
N GLY A 483 -8.73 14.22 3.90
CA GLY A 483 -8.10 12.91 3.94
C GLY A 483 -6.75 12.86 3.21
N ILE A 484 -6.22 11.67 3.06
CA ILE A 484 -4.92 11.36 2.44
C ILE A 484 -5.20 10.92 0.99
N PRO A 485 -4.86 11.71 -0.02
CA PRO A 485 -5.15 11.35 -1.42
C PRO A 485 -4.22 10.24 -1.93
N GLN A 486 -4.79 9.28 -2.65
CA GLN A 486 -4.09 8.22 -3.38
C GLN A 486 -4.49 8.28 -4.85
N LEU A 487 -3.51 8.35 -5.72
CA LEU A 487 -3.62 8.31 -7.18
C LEU A 487 -3.07 6.97 -7.69
N PHE A 488 -3.83 6.26 -8.50
CA PHE A 488 -3.37 5.04 -9.16
C PHE A 488 -2.63 5.39 -10.46
N TYR A 489 -1.46 4.80 -10.69
CA TYR A 489 -0.63 5.12 -11.86
C TYR A 489 -1.42 5.07 -13.17
N GLY A 490 -1.20 6.07 -14.00
CA GLY A 490 -1.89 6.26 -15.27
C GLY A 490 -3.24 6.99 -15.17
N ASP A 491 -3.84 7.15 -13.99
CA ASP A 491 -5.06 7.94 -13.84
C ASP A 491 -4.79 9.43 -14.11
N GLU A 492 -3.59 9.92 -13.86
CA GLU A 492 -3.15 11.27 -14.23
C GLU A 492 -3.15 11.53 -15.74
N MET A 493 -3.28 10.48 -16.55
CA MET A 493 -3.30 10.56 -18.01
C MET A 493 -4.53 9.86 -18.62
N MET A 494 -5.49 9.47 -17.77
CA MET A 494 -6.72 8.80 -18.18
C MET A 494 -6.46 7.44 -18.86
N PHE A 495 -5.71 6.55 -18.21
CA PHE A 495 -5.58 5.17 -18.69
C PHE A 495 -6.95 4.52 -18.82
N VAL A 496 -7.17 3.83 -19.95
CA VAL A 496 -8.44 3.19 -20.30
C VAL A 496 -8.20 1.76 -20.78
N THR A 497 -9.07 0.85 -20.42
CA THR A 497 -9.03 -0.54 -20.89
C THR A 497 -10.00 -0.79 -22.05
N GLY A 498 -10.88 0.16 -22.32
CA GLY A 498 -12.00 0.01 -23.24
C GLY A 498 -13.08 -0.96 -22.73
N ASN A 499 -12.99 -1.40 -21.47
CA ASN A 499 -13.94 -2.31 -20.86
C ASN A 499 -14.30 -1.83 -19.44
N PRO A 500 -15.57 -1.46 -19.19
CA PRO A 500 -16.03 -1.01 -17.87
C PRO A 500 -16.17 -2.16 -16.86
N ARG A 501 -15.96 -3.41 -17.26
CA ARG A 501 -15.97 -4.57 -16.37
C ARG A 501 -14.58 -4.78 -15.79
N ARG A 502 -14.53 -5.25 -14.54
CA ARG A 502 -13.29 -5.66 -13.92
C ARG A 502 -12.64 -6.79 -14.73
N ASP A 503 -11.40 -6.56 -15.13
CA ASP A 503 -10.47 -7.54 -15.71
C ASP A 503 -9.10 -7.19 -15.16
N ASP A 504 -8.68 -7.88 -14.12
CA ASP A 504 -7.50 -7.54 -13.33
C ASP A 504 -6.22 -7.40 -14.17
N GLY A 505 -6.05 -8.25 -15.15
CA GLY A 505 -4.89 -8.18 -16.03
C GLY A 505 -4.87 -6.93 -16.91
N ARG A 506 -6.05 -6.48 -17.36
CA ARG A 506 -6.16 -5.28 -18.21
C ARG A 506 -6.13 -3.99 -17.43
N LEU A 507 -6.80 -3.93 -16.27
CA LEU A 507 -6.78 -2.70 -15.47
C LEU A 507 -5.38 -2.39 -14.89
N ARG A 508 -4.55 -3.43 -14.72
CA ARG A 508 -3.13 -3.34 -14.32
C ARG A 508 -2.23 -3.33 -15.56
N MET A 509 -2.56 -2.47 -16.53
CA MET A 509 -1.85 -2.36 -17.80
C MET A 509 -0.44 -1.78 -17.64
N ASP A 510 0.45 -2.08 -18.59
CA ASP A 510 1.80 -1.52 -18.62
C ASP A 510 1.77 0.00 -18.72
N PHE A 511 2.73 0.65 -18.07
CA PHE A 511 2.98 2.08 -18.27
C PHE A 511 3.76 2.26 -19.59
N PRO A 512 3.22 2.97 -20.59
CA PRO A 512 3.89 3.13 -21.88
C PRO A 512 5.23 3.87 -21.76
N GLY A 513 6.30 3.25 -22.24
CA GLY A 513 7.67 3.72 -22.10
C GLY A 513 8.46 3.04 -20.97
N GLY A 514 7.83 2.09 -20.25
CA GLY A 514 8.50 1.33 -19.20
C GLY A 514 9.38 0.19 -19.71
N TRP A 515 9.31 -0.16 -20.98
CA TRP A 515 10.13 -1.22 -21.59
C TRP A 515 10.93 -0.72 -22.77
N GLU A 516 12.13 -1.26 -22.96
CA GLU A 516 12.92 -1.00 -24.15
C GLU A 516 12.13 -1.38 -25.42
N GLY A 517 12.07 -0.46 -26.39
CA GLY A 517 11.35 -0.64 -27.64
C GLY A 517 9.87 -0.26 -27.63
N ASP A 518 9.34 0.23 -26.53
CA ASP A 518 7.99 0.80 -26.50
C ASP A 518 7.88 1.96 -27.48
N SER A 519 6.81 1.97 -28.29
CA SER A 519 6.60 2.99 -29.34
C SER A 519 6.16 4.34 -28.78
N VAL A 520 5.65 4.38 -27.56
CA VAL A 520 5.18 5.56 -26.82
C VAL A 520 5.90 5.59 -25.48
N ASN A 521 6.37 6.77 -25.07
CA ASN A 521 6.98 6.96 -23.76
C ASN A 521 6.28 8.09 -23.01
N LEU A 522 5.36 7.74 -22.11
CA LEU A 522 4.58 8.72 -21.35
C LEU A 522 5.32 9.24 -20.10
N PHE A 523 6.47 8.70 -19.74
CA PHE A 523 7.30 9.26 -18.68
C PHE A 523 7.91 10.62 -19.07
N THR A 524 8.07 10.89 -20.36
CA THR A 524 8.69 12.11 -20.85
C THR A 524 7.67 13.13 -21.36
N PRO A 525 7.93 14.45 -21.20
CA PRO A 525 7.08 15.49 -21.76
C PRO A 525 6.92 15.36 -23.29
N GLU A 526 8.01 15.06 -24.00
CA GLU A 526 8.02 14.90 -25.46
C GLU A 526 7.14 13.71 -25.89
N GLY A 527 7.19 12.62 -25.16
CA GLY A 527 6.35 11.45 -25.43
C GLY A 527 4.86 11.73 -25.20
N ARG A 528 4.51 12.43 -24.11
CA ARG A 528 3.14 12.86 -23.87
C ARG A 528 2.63 13.83 -24.94
N ALA A 529 3.44 14.81 -25.33
CA ALA A 529 3.09 15.78 -26.38
C ALA A 529 2.90 15.14 -27.77
N ALA A 530 3.62 14.05 -28.05
CA ALA A 530 3.52 13.30 -29.31
C ALA A 530 2.42 12.21 -29.28
N ALA A 531 1.83 11.95 -28.12
CA ALA A 531 0.86 10.89 -27.92
C ALA A 531 -0.46 11.15 -28.68
N SER A 532 -1.08 10.09 -29.16
CA SER A 532 -2.31 10.14 -29.96
C SER A 532 -3.19 8.92 -29.69
N GLY A 533 -4.37 8.85 -30.30
CA GLY A 533 -5.29 7.74 -30.11
C GLY A 533 -5.82 7.70 -28.68
N GLU A 534 -5.65 6.60 -27.98
CA GLU A 534 -6.06 6.45 -26.58
C GLU A 534 -5.30 7.35 -25.61
N TRP A 535 -4.10 7.83 -25.99
CA TRP A 535 -3.24 8.71 -25.20
C TRP A 535 -3.33 10.20 -25.60
N ALA A 536 -4.28 10.58 -26.44
CA ALA A 536 -4.40 11.94 -26.98
C ALA A 536 -4.57 13.04 -25.90
N HIS A 537 -4.99 12.69 -24.70
CA HIS A 537 -5.18 13.61 -23.58
C HIS A 537 -4.08 13.49 -22.50
N ALA A 538 -3.01 12.70 -22.75
CA ALA A 538 -2.01 12.40 -21.74
C ALA A 538 -1.28 13.67 -21.25
N GLU A 539 -0.82 14.54 -22.17
CA GLU A 539 -0.14 15.79 -21.82
C GLU A 539 -1.05 16.72 -21.02
N GLU A 540 -2.24 16.99 -21.54
CA GLU A 540 -3.22 17.90 -20.93
C GLU A 540 -3.59 17.48 -19.51
N LEU A 541 -3.87 16.20 -19.30
CA LEU A 541 -4.30 15.68 -18.00
C LEU A 541 -3.15 15.56 -17.02
N HIS A 542 -1.97 15.14 -17.49
CA HIS A 542 -0.78 15.10 -16.67
C HIS A 542 -0.40 16.51 -16.17
N ASP A 543 -0.41 17.52 -17.03
CA ASP A 543 -0.09 18.89 -16.65
C ASP A 543 -1.12 19.46 -15.67
N TYR A 544 -2.38 19.11 -15.86
CA TYR A 544 -3.46 19.48 -14.94
C TYR A 544 -3.25 18.84 -13.55
N ALA A 545 -2.99 17.54 -13.52
CA ALA A 545 -2.72 16.79 -12.28
C ALA A 545 -1.47 17.33 -11.58
N ARG A 546 -0.37 17.52 -12.33
CA ARG A 546 0.89 18.07 -11.83
C ARG A 546 0.69 19.46 -11.22
N THR A 547 -0.05 20.34 -11.88
CA THR A 547 -0.35 21.68 -11.37
C THR A 547 -1.04 21.61 -10.01
N LEU A 548 -2.10 20.80 -9.90
CA LEU A 548 -2.85 20.62 -8.66
C LEU A 548 -2.00 20.02 -7.54
N PHE A 549 -1.26 18.95 -7.84
CA PHE A 549 -0.55 18.21 -6.80
C PHE A 549 0.73 18.91 -6.37
N GLN A 550 1.42 19.63 -7.26
CA GLN A 550 2.54 20.50 -6.86
C GLN A 550 2.06 21.67 -5.99
N TRP A 551 0.96 22.33 -6.35
CA TRP A 551 0.35 23.36 -5.54
C TRP A 551 -0.08 22.83 -4.16
N ARG A 552 -0.69 21.63 -4.11
CA ARG A 552 -1.16 21.03 -2.88
C ARG A 552 -0.08 20.87 -1.82
N LYS A 553 1.19 20.68 -2.20
CA LYS A 553 2.33 20.58 -1.26
C LYS A 553 2.44 21.80 -0.35
N GLY A 554 2.07 22.98 -0.81
CA GLY A 554 2.08 24.24 -0.06
C GLY A 554 0.75 24.65 0.55
N ALA A 555 -0.35 23.97 0.17
CA ALA A 555 -1.71 24.35 0.52
C ALA A 555 -2.08 23.87 1.94
N THR A 556 -1.70 24.63 2.97
CA THR A 556 -1.84 24.23 4.39
C THR A 556 -3.27 23.93 4.80
N ALA A 557 -4.24 24.64 4.23
CA ALA A 557 -5.67 24.40 4.46
C ALA A 557 -6.13 22.99 4.02
N LEU A 558 -5.40 22.31 3.13
CA LEU A 558 -5.70 20.94 2.71
C LEU A 558 -5.08 19.90 3.65
N HIS A 559 -4.03 20.26 4.39
CA HIS A 559 -3.27 19.32 5.22
C HIS A 559 -3.90 19.03 6.58
N GLY A 560 -4.71 19.94 7.11
CA GLY A 560 -5.35 19.77 8.42
C GLY A 560 -6.45 20.81 8.66
N GLY A 561 -6.78 21.58 7.64
CA GLY A 561 -7.82 22.62 7.70
C GLY A 561 -9.23 22.03 7.79
N LYS A 562 -10.16 22.91 8.14
CA LYS A 562 -11.58 22.61 8.24
C LYS A 562 -12.24 22.64 6.86
N THR A 563 -13.39 21.99 6.76
CA THR A 563 -14.29 22.04 5.60
C THR A 563 -15.55 22.83 5.96
N LEU A 564 -15.96 23.72 5.07
CA LEU A 564 -17.30 24.29 5.05
C LEU A 564 -17.88 24.02 3.67
N HIS A 565 -18.95 23.25 3.57
CA HIS A 565 -19.55 22.89 2.28
C HIS A 565 -21.02 23.25 2.22
N PHE A 566 -21.47 23.57 1.03
CA PHE A 566 -22.83 24.04 0.75
C PHE A 566 -23.62 22.98 0.01
N LEU A 567 -24.93 22.93 0.25
CA LEU A 567 -25.81 21.97 -0.41
C LEU A 567 -25.70 22.13 -1.95
N PRO A 568 -25.44 21.05 -2.71
CA PRO A 568 -25.38 21.11 -4.17
C PRO A 568 -26.71 21.57 -4.81
N GLU A 569 -26.61 22.38 -5.85
CA GLU A 569 -27.74 22.85 -6.63
C GLU A 569 -27.46 22.77 -8.13
N ASN A 570 -28.43 22.32 -8.92
CA ASN A 570 -28.32 22.26 -10.39
C ASN A 570 -27.04 21.52 -10.87
N ASN A 571 -26.67 20.46 -10.22
CA ASN A 571 -25.43 19.70 -10.47
C ASN A 571 -24.14 20.54 -10.34
N THR A 572 -24.17 21.57 -9.45
CA THR A 572 -22.98 22.30 -9.00
C THR A 572 -22.73 22.09 -7.51
N TYR A 573 -21.48 22.21 -7.09
CA TYR A 573 -21.11 22.00 -5.69
C TYR A 573 -19.98 22.95 -5.29
N GLY A 574 -20.20 23.73 -4.20
CA GLY A 574 -19.23 24.67 -3.66
C GLY A 574 -18.83 24.30 -2.24
N TYR A 575 -17.52 24.35 -1.94
CA TYR A 575 -17.00 24.16 -0.59
C TYR A 575 -15.71 24.93 -0.36
N PHE A 576 -15.44 25.21 0.91
CA PHE A 576 -14.19 25.81 1.37
C PHE A 576 -13.37 24.80 2.16
N ARG A 577 -12.05 24.86 1.99
CA ARG A 577 -11.06 24.34 2.90
C ARG A 577 -10.31 25.51 3.51
N TYR A 578 -10.14 25.55 4.83
CA TYR A 578 -9.55 26.72 5.47
C TYR A 578 -8.83 26.36 6.77
N ASP A 579 -7.81 27.12 7.05
CA ASP A 579 -7.09 27.14 8.33
C ASP A 579 -6.88 28.60 8.79
N THR A 580 -5.91 28.84 9.65
CA THR A 580 -5.59 30.19 10.15
C THR A 580 -4.70 31.01 9.21
N LYS A 581 -4.29 30.46 8.07
CA LYS A 581 -3.34 31.08 7.13
C LYS A 581 -3.88 31.14 5.70
N GLN A 582 -4.78 30.26 5.36
CA GLN A 582 -5.22 30.06 3.98
C GLN A 582 -6.71 29.72 3.92
N VAL A 583 -7.39 30.24 2.92
CA VAL A 583 -8.72 29.82 2.49
C VAL A 583 -8.64 29.35 1.05
N ILE A 584 -9.24 28.22 0.77
CA ILE A 584 -9.35 27.64 -0.57
C ILE A 584 -10.83 27.41 -0.85
N PHE A 585 -11.33 27.98 -1.95
CA PHE A 585 -12.66 27.73 -2.45
C PHE A 585 -12.62 26.83 -3.67
N VAL A 586 -13.42 25.80 -3.66
CA VAL A 586 -13.60 24.89 -4.79
C VAL A 586 -15.05 24.93 -5.24
N PHE A 587 -15.25 25.19 -6.53
CA PHE A 587 -16.56 25.15 -7.15
C PHE A 587 -16.55 24.18 -8.32
N ILE A 588 -17.35 23.13 -8.22
CA ILE A 588 -17.52 22.12 -9.26
C ILE A 588 -18.79 22.44 -10.05
N ASN A 589 -18.64 22.71 -11.33
CA ASN A 589 -19.74 22.73 -12.25
C ASN A 589 -19.82 21.43 -13.05
N ASN A 590 -20.57 20.46 -12.55
CA ASN A 590 -20.81 19.19 -13.25
C ASN A 590 -22.05 19.23 -14.16
N SER A 591 -22.65 20.43 -14.39
CA SER A 591 -23.76 20.59 -15.31
C SER A 591 -23.30 20.71 -16.78
N ASP A 592 -24.24 20.62 -17.70
CA ASP A 592 -23.97 20.73 -19.14
C ASP A 592 -24.00 22.21 -19.63
N ASN A 593 -24.15 23.17 -18.71
CA ASN A 593 -24.19 24.59 -19.00
C ASN A 593 -23.11 25.35 -18.25
N ALA A 594 -22.63 26.44 -18.83
CA ALA A 594 -21.84 27.41 -18.08
C ALA A 594 -22.72 28.11 -17.03
N VAL A 595 -22.15 28.35 -15.84
CA VAL A 595 -22.83 29.03 -14.73
C VAL A 595 -21.92 30.11 -14.16
N ASN A 596 -22.48 31.13 -13.55
CA ASN A 596 -21.69 32.03 -12.71
C ASN A 596 -21.61 31.46 -11.28
N VAL A 597 -20.50 31.68 -10.61
CA VAL A 597 -20.37 31.35 -9.18
C VAL A 597 -21.33 32.24 -8.41
N PRO A 598 -22.31 31.69 -7.68
CA PRO A 598 -23.25 32.48 -6.89
C PRO A 598 -22.62 32.91 -5.56
N TRP A 599 -21.65 33.82 -5.58
CA TRP A 599 -20.87 34.24 -4.43
C TRP A 599 -21.73 34.70 -3.24
N THR A 600 -22.86 35.39 -3.51
CA THR A 600 -23.82 35.74 -2.46
C THR A 600 -24.31 34.56 -1.64
N ARG A 601 -24.38 33.36 -2.22
CA ARG A 601 -24.71 32.12 -1.51
C ARG A 601 -23.61 31.69 -0.53
N PHE A 602 -22.37 31.99 -0.83
CA PHE A 602 -21.19 31.60 -0.09
C PHE A 602 -20.73 32.65 0.93
N GLY A 603 -21.54 33.68 1.18
CA GLY A 603 -21.21 34.84 2.01
C GLY A 603 -20.72 34.56 3.42
N GLU A 604 -21.10 33.43 4.02
CA GLU A 604 -20.56 33.01 5.35
C GLU A 604 -19.03 33.05 5.40
N MET A 605 -18.36 32.78 4.28
CA MET A 605 -16.90 32.80 4.15
C MET A 605 -16.45 33.89 3.18
N SER A 606 -17.06 34.00 2.02
CA SER A 606 -16.60 34.87 0.92
C SER A 606 -16.68 36.35 1.23
N ASP A 607 -17.64 36.82 2.04
CA ASP A 607 -17.82 38.25 2.37
C ASP A 607 -16.61 38.89 3.05
N LYS A 608 -15.72 38.10 3.58
CA LYS A 608 -14.51 38.55 4.28
C LYS A 608 -13.25 38.46 3.44
N LEU A 609 -13.36 37.90 2.20
CA LEU A 609 -12.22 37.63 1.33
C LEU A 609 -12.05 38.79 0.33
N GLY A 610 -10.82 39.18 0.10
CA GLY A 610 -10.44 40.15 -0.93
C GLY A 610 -10.22 39.48 -2.29
N GLU A 611 -9.21 39.97 -3.03
CA GLU A 611 -8.79 39.40 -4.31
C GLU A 611 -8.06 38.06 -4.05
N GLY A 612 -8.52 36.97 -4.67
CA GLY A 612 -7.93 35.65 -4.62
C GLY A 612 -7.13 35.32 -5.89
N ARG A 613 -6.54 34.14 -5.93
CA ARG A 613 -5.82 33.61 -7.08
C ARG A 613 -6.43 32.29 -7.55
N ASN A 614 -6.77 32.21 -8.83
CA ASN A 614 -7.15 30.94 -9.45
C ASN A 614 -5.89 30.02 -9.49
N VAL A 615 -5.98 28.87 -8.86
CA VAL A 615 -4.85 27.91 -8.73
C VAL A 615 -4.40 27.36 -10.08
N LEU A 616 -5.33 27.14 -11.00
CA LEU A 616 -5.07 26.50 -12.28
C LEU A 616 -4.53 27.47 -13.34
N THR A 617 -5.01 28.74 -13.33
CA THR A 617 -4.62 29.73 -14.34
C THR A 617 -3.65 30.78 -13.82
N GLY A 618 -3.54 30.92 -12.49
CA GLY A 618 -2.77 31.98 -11.84
C GLY A 618 -3.45 33.35 -11.86
N GLU A 619 -4.60 33.47 -12.47
CA GLU A 619 -5.33 34.74 -12.61
C GLU A 619 -5.93 35.20 -11.28
N LYS A 620 -6.07 36.52 -11.16
CA LYS A 620 -6.75 37.16 -10.04
C LYS A 620 -8.27 36.95 -10.14
N VAL A 621 -8.87 36.67 -8.99
CA VAL A 621 -10.30 36.42 -8.86
C VAL A 621 -10.89 37.38 -7.85
N THR A 622 -11.89 38.16 -8.30
CA THR A 622 -12.69 38.99 -7.42
C THR A 622 -13.96 38.24 -7.02
N VAL A 623 -14.34 38.38 -5.76
CA VAL A 623 -15.60 37.82 -5.25
C VAL A 623 -16.77 38.65 -5.75
N ASP A 624 -17.34 38.26 -6.91
CA ASP A 624 -18.55 38.86 -7.47
C ASP A 624 -19.34 37.82 -8.28
N ASP A 625 -20.67 37.96 -8.35
CA ASP A 625 -21.59 37.00 -8.98
C ASP A 625 -21.47 36.92 -10.52
N ASN A 626 -20.50 37.59 -11.13
CA ASN A 626 -20.23 37.55 -12.58
C ASN A 626 -19.02 36.63 -12.91
N THR A 627 -18.54 35.82 -11.97
CA THR A 627 -17.45 34.87 -12.22
C THR A 627 -17.96 33.64 -13.00
N PRO A 628 -17.71 33.54 -14.33
CA PRO A 628 -18.24 32.45 -15.13
C PRO A 628 -17.37 31.18 -14.94
N VAL A 629 -18.04 30.04 -14.79
CA VAL A 629 -17.41 28.72 -14.77
C VAL A 629 -18.04 27.87 -15.89
N PRO A 630 -17.26 27.44 -16.88
CA PRO A 630 -17.74 26.60 -17.98
C PRO A 630 -18.43 25.32 -17.50
N CYS A 631 -19.20 24.68 -18.39
CA CYS A 631 -19.74 23.35 -18.13
C CYS A 631 -18.59 22.33 -17.85
N LYS A 632 -18.88 21.31 -17.05
CA LYS A 632 -17.93 20.22 -16.74
C LYS A 632 -16.54 20.73 -16.31
N THR A 633 -16.51 21.70 -15.41
CA THR A 633 -15.27 22.36 -14.99
C THR A 633 -15.18 22.45 -13.46
N ALA A 634 -13.98 22.30 -12.94
CA ALA A 634 -13.62 22.62 -11.57
C ALA A 634 -12.93 24.01 -11.52
N PHE A 635 -13.32 24.84 -10.58
CA PHE A 635 -12.77 26.16 -10.34
C PHE A 635 -12.21 26.22 -8.92
N VAL A 636 -10.92 26.55 -8.79
CA VAL A 636 -10.22 26.55 -7.51
C VAL A 636 -9.55 27.88 -7.28
N VAL A 637 -9.90 28.53 -6.17
CA VAL A 637 -9.35 29.84 -5.78
C VAL A 637 -8.76 29.77 -4.38
N GLU A 638 -7.62 30.40 -4.19
CA GLU A 638 -6.98 30.50 -2.88
C GLU A 638 -6.79 31.94 -2.44
N TRP A 639 -6.77 32.14 -1.12
CA TRP A 639 -6.42 33.38 -0.42
C TRP A 639 -5.49 33.07 0.72
N ASP A 640 -4.41 33.82 0.83
CA ASP A 640 -3.60 33.91 2.03
C ASP A 640 -4.24 34.91 2.99
N ILE A 641 -4.37 34.59 4.31
CA ILE A 641 -5.06 35.40 5.33
C ILE A 641 -4.16 35.70 6.54
#